data_c60546bec13870d3fea493cfb5980626
#
_entry.id   c60546bec13870d3fea493cfb5980626
#
_cell.length_a   1.000
_cell.length_b   1.000
_cell.length_c   1.000
_cell.angle_alpha   90.00
_cell.angle_beta   90.00
_cell.angle_gamma   90.00
#
_symmetry.space_group_name_H-M   'P 1'
#
loop_
_entity.id
_entity.type
_entity.pdbx_description
1 polymer ?
#
loop_
_entity_poly.entity_id
_entity_poly.type
_entity_poly.pdbx_seq_one_letter_code
_entity_poly.pdbx_strand_id
1 'polypeptide(L)'
;MLTHMKRETDMLTARPSRFARVRLGESLKRTTAQRAKRGVRRPLAALTAIAMAGGLWLVAGSTVAASADTSSLCPDATIAAFGPNVCVFNDNMSQAAIQADLDAISTQQVPVDSQFDSQRYAIFFEPGTYGSAASPLVFQVGYYTQVAGLGSMPQDTVVNGAIEVFNNLCTPGTANCNADDNFWRSLSNLTLNVHLPSSPPNYAPPVVDAFTKFCTNTAEFWAASQAAPIRRTIINGSVFFQDYCANNNFASGGFIADSQVSGTLQFLGNQQYMVRNSQIGGAAGCPGGLWNNVFSGVEGAPAAEFTSQCHQNTVLPSSSVSEEAPFVYTDSQGNFNVFVPAVQHITSGPSWASGAEAGSSLPMSSFFVANPGTSVSAINAALAQHKNLLLTPGVYNLDQAIVVPHPDTVVLGLGFATLVPQDGNAAIKVVSNNGVKLSGLLIDAGPVNSPVLASVGTPAPAPASATDPDTIQDVFFRIGGAETTDVSANVSLQDNAANSIIDDVWAWRADHGNAVGWTHNTGDTGLVVTGDNVTAYGLAVEHYQKNEVVWSGQGGTEVFFQNELPYDPPSQADWNESASQVGYPAFVVSPGVKTFQGYGMGSYVVFIQTPATLFDAEAFQAPNTPGVQFHNVFGVWITGSGGLNSIINGVGGPDTSTNPGTVGPVDVTSYP
;
A
#
# COMPACT_ATOMS: atom_id res chain seq x y z
N MET A 1 -2.67 42.15 27.65
CA MET A 1 -2.11 40.78 27.64
C MET A 1 -2.97 39.79 28.42
N LEU A 2 -4.11 40.17 28.93
CA LEU A 2 -5.05 39.31 29.69
C LEU A 2 -6.39 39.07 28.95
N THR A 3 -6.50 39.53 27.69
CA THR A 3 -7.75 39.43 26.92
C THR A 3 -7.65 38.41 25.74
N HIS A 4 -6.46 37.84 25.50
CA HIS A 4 -6.26 36.80 24.49
C HIS A 4 -6.28 35.36 25.05
N MET A 5 -6.07 35.19 26.35
CA MET A 5 -6.08 33.86 26.99
C MET A 5 -7.49 33.30 27.29
N LYS A 6 -8.54 34.10 27.10
CA LYS A 6 -9.92 33.68 27.40
C LYS A 6 -10.69 33.13 26.17
N ARG A 7 -10.07 33.16 25.00
CA ARG A 7 -10.67 32.54 23.76
C ARG A 7 -10.17 31.13 23.44
N GLU A 8 -9.06 30.71 24.00
CA GLU A 8 -8.55 29.33 23.79
C GLU A 8 -9.16 28.32 24.76
N THR A 9 -9.66 28.74 25.93
CA THR A 9 -10.29 27.83 26.89
C THR A 9 -11.75 27.49 26.56
N ASP A 10 -12.41 28.25 25.68
CA ASP A 10 -13.79 27.97 25.29
C ASP A 10 -13.92 27.01 24.07
N MET A 11 -12.81 26.68 23.41
CA MET A 11 -12.78 25.64 22.34
C MET A 11 -12.53 24.22 22.87
N LEU A 12 -12.13 24.08 24.13
CA LEU A 12 -11.83 22.78 24.74
C LEU A 12 -13.01 22.13 25.48
N THR A 13 -14.19 22.76 25.45
CA THR A 13 -15.41 22.21 26.09
C THR A 13 -16.56 21.87 25.15
N ALA A 14 -16.32 21.84 23.85
CA ALA A 14 -17.28 21.23 22.92
C ALA A 14 -17.25 19.71 23.12
N ARG A 15 -18.23 19.21 23.87
CA ARG A 15 -18.50 17.76 23.94
C ARG A 15 -18.60 17.22 22.53
N PRO A 16 -18.01 16.05 22.23
CA PRO A 16 -18.21 15.39 20.95
C PRO A 16 -19.72 15.18 20.78
N SER A 17 -20.28 15.78 19.76
CA SER A 17 -21.64 15.53 19.33
C SER A 17 -21.73 14.03 19.02
N ARG A 18 -22.68 13.37 19.65
CA ARG A 18 -23.01 11.95 19.48
C ARG A 18 -22.81 11.53 18.03
N PHE A 19 -21.90 10.61 17.81
CA PHE A 19 -21.83 9.86 16.57
C PHE A 19 -23.23 9.35 16.28
N ALA A 20 -23.80 9.78 15.17
CA ALA A 20 -25.05 9.26 14.68
C ALA A 20 -24.85 7.77 14.40
N ARG A 21 -25.52 6.93 15.16
CA ARG A 21 -25.66 5.51 14.84
C ARG A 21 -26.29 5.44 13.45
N VAL A 22 -25.48 5.25 12.44
CA VAL A 22 -25.97 4.83 11.13
C VAL A 22 -26.46 3.40 11.33
N ARG A 23 -27.77 3.23 11.38
CA ARG A 23 -28.45 1.94 11.29
C ARG A 23 -28.24 1.41 9.88
N LEU A 24 -27.20 0.64 9.65
CA LEU A 24 -27.09 -0.32 8.55
C LEU A 24 -28.05 -1.49 8.81
N GLY A 25 -29.34 -1.26 8.68
CA GLY A 25 -30.32 -2.26 9.07
C GLY A 25 -31.70 -2.16 8.44
N GLU A 26 -31.91 -1.41 7.36
CA GLU A 26 -33.26 -1.30 6.77
C GLU A 26 -33.36 -1.26 5.24
N SER A 27 -32.36 -1.65 4.48
CA SER A 27 -32.49 -1.71 3.02
C SER A 27 -32.68 -3.11 2.41
N LEU A 28 -32.77 -4.18 3.19
CA LEU A 28 -32.90 -5.55 2.67
C LEU A 28 -34.24 -6.22 2.95
N LYS A 29 -35.32 -5.45 3.17
CA LYS A 29 -36.68 -6.02 3.37
C LYS A 29 -37.78 -5.36 2.55
N ARG A 30 -37.56 -4.96 1.32
CA ARG A 30 -38.66 -4.47 0.45
C ARG A 30 -38.54 -4.85 -1.03
N THR A 31 -38.18 -6.07 -1.39
CA THR A 31 -38.31 -6.56 -2.79
C THR A 31 -38.74 -8.01 -2.92
N THR A 32 -39.41 -8.60 -1.94
CA THR A 32 -39.99 -9.95 -2.07
C THR A 32 -41.49 -9.99 -1.69
N ALA A 33 -42.27 -9.11 -2.26
CA ALA A 33 -43.74 -9.24 -2.16
C ALA A 33 -44.42 -8.49 -3.29
N GLN A 34 -44.31 -8.99 -4.52
CA GLN A 34 -45.32 -8.77 -5.57
C GLN A 34 -44.97 -9.52 -6.86
N ARG A 35 -45.19 -10.82 -6.89
CA ARG A 35 -45.53 -11.56 -8.11
C ARG A 35 -45.95 -13.00 -7.78
N ALA A 36 -47.10 -13.12 -7.21
CA ALA A 36 -47.85 -14.36 -7.27
C ALA A 36 -49.30 -14.01 -7.62
N LYS A 37 -49.68 -14.27 -8.86
CA LYS A 37 -51.00 -14.68 -9.31
C LYS A 37 -51.20 -14.37 -10.79
N ARG A 38 -50.99 -15.34 -11.61
CA ARG A 38 -51.91 -15.70 -12.71
C ARG A 38 -51.40 -17.00 -13.34
N GLY A 39 -52.22 -17.93 -13.19
CA GLY A 39 -52.12 -19.31 -13.52
C GLY A 39 -52.63 -19.67 -14.89
N VAL A 40 -52.47 -20.96 -15.14
CA VAL A 40 -53.32 -21.85 -15.96
C VAL A 40 -52.83 -22.08 -17.41
N ARG A 41 -52.34 -23.23 -17.71
CA ARG A 41 -52.82 -24.43 -18.41
C ARG A 41 -51.74 -25.13 -19.22
N ARG A 42 -51.56 -26.41 -18.93
CA ARG A 42 -50.97 -27.43 -19.82
C ARG A 42 -52.02 -27.87 -20.84
N PRO A 43 -51.63 -28.52 -21.99
CA PRO A 43 -51.57 -29.99 -22.05
C PRO A 43 -50.39 -30.55 -22.86
N LEU A 44 -49.94 -31.66 -22.46
CA LEU A 44 -49.77 -33.07 -22.83
C LEU A 44 -49.48 -33.44 -24.29
N ALA A 45 -48.46 -34.28 -24.42
CA ALA A 45 -48.23 -35.43 -25.27
C ALA A 45 -47.66 -35.26 -26.69
N ALA A 46 -46.49 -35.88 -26.97
CA ALA A 46 -46.42 -37.21 -27.62
C ALA A 46 -45.00 -37.70 -27.77
N LEU A 47 -44.77 -38.94 -27.40
CA LEU A 47 -43.59 -39.75 -27.75
C LEU A 47 -43.50 -40.03 -29.25
N THR A 48 -42.29 -40.08 -29.82
CA THR A 48 -41.92 -41.09 -30.81
C THR A 48 -40.41 -41.30 -30.83
N ALA A 49 -39.99 -42.52 -30.62
CA ALA A 49 -38.64 -43.05 -30.84
C ALA A 49 -38.35 -43.24 -32.32
N ILE A 50 -37.08 -43.23 -32.75
CA ILE A 50 -36.46 -44.16 -33.72
C ILE A 50 -34.99 -43.78 -34.02
N ALA A 51 -34.16 -44.78 -33.81
CA ALA A 51 -32.98 -45.26 -34.56
C ALA A 51 -31.64 -44.50 -34.58
N MET A 52 -30.65 -45.29 -34.19
CA MET A 52 -29.21 -45.10 -34.32
C MET A 52 -28.74 -44.87 -35.76
N ALA A 53 -27.82 -43.93 -35.90
CA ALA A 53 -26.79 -43.98 -36.93
C ALA A 53 -25.53 -43.29 -36.37
N GLY A 54 -24.41 -44.02 -36.36
CA GLY A 54 -23.13 -43.53 -35.85
C GLY A 54 -22.58 -42.39 -36.70
N GLY A 55 -22.15 -41.38 -36.04
CA GLY A 55 -21.42 -40.26 -36.62
C GLY A 55 -20.42 -39.75 -35.60
N LEU A 56 -19.12 -39.82 -35.92
CA LEU A 56 -18.04 -39.18 -35.23
C LEU A 56 -18.39 -37.68 -35.03
N TRP A 57 -18.64 -37.28 -33.79
CA TRP A 57 -18.68 -35.87 -33.44
C TRP A 57 -17.28 -35.47 -33.01
N LEU A 58 -16.59 -34.70 -33.86
CA LEU A 58 -15.53 -33.81 -33.46
C LEU A 58 -16.12 -32.83 -32.47
N VAL A 59 -15.72 -32.95 -31.20
CA VAL A 59 -15.95 -31.92 -30.22
C VAL A 59 -15.06 -30.73 -30.60
N ALA A 60 -15.63 -29.82 -31.37
CA ALA A 60 -15.07 -28.47 -31.46
C ALA A 60 -15.30 -27.82 -30.10
N GLY A 61 -14.27 -27.79 -29.28
CA GLY A 61 -14.24 -26.95 -28.10
C GLY A 61 -14.45 -25.51 -28.55
N SER A 62 -15.63 -24.97 -28.29
CA SER A 62 -15.85 -23.53 -28.33
C SER A 62 -15.05 -22.94 -27.16
N THR A 63 -13.83 -22.51 -27.47
CA THR A 63 -13.18 -21.49 -26.68
C THR A 63 -14.10 -20.26 -26.69
N VAL A 64 -14.80 -20.01 -25.61
CA VAL A 64 -15.35 -18.69 -25.35
C VAL A 64 -14.11 -17.79 -25.21
N ALA A 65 -13.73 -17.18 -26.32
CA ALA A 65 -12.86 -16.03 -26.25
C ALA A 65 -13.64 -14.98 -25.46
N ALA A 66 -13.19 -14.70 -24.23
CA ALA A 66 -13.55 -13.48 -23.58
C ALA A 66 -13.06 -12.35 -24.48
N SER A 67 -13.96 -11.77 -25.25
CA SER A 67 -13.69 -10.52 -25.94
C SER A 67 -13.63 -9.43 -24.86
N ALA A 68 -12.44 -9.20 -24.32
CA ALA A 68 -12.12 -7.94 -23.72
C ALA A 68 -12.06 -6.91 -24.87
N ASP A 69 -13.18 -6.27 -25.13
CA ASP A 69 -13.23 -5.07 -25.95
C ASP A 69 -12.77 -3.90 -25.05
N THR A 70 -11.47 -3.87 -24.76
CA THR A 70 -10.83 -2.75 -24.09
C THR A 70 -10.17 -1.89 -25.15
N SER A 71 -10.90 -0.88 -25.62
CA SER A 71 -10.24 0.27 -26.23
C SER A 71 -9.28 0.81 -25.17
N SER A 72 -7.97 0.70 -25.42
CA SER A 72 -6.94 1.28 -24.57
C SER A 72 -7.21 2.77 -24.37
N LEU A 73 -7.12 3.24 -23.12
CA LEU A 73 -7.14 4.67 -22.81
C LEU A 73 -5.77 5.31 -23.07
N CYS A 74 -4.75 4.50 -23.38
CA CYS A 74 -3.40 4.99 -23.68
C CYS A 74 -3.22 5.27 -25.18
N PRO A 75 -2.35 6.20 -25.57
CA PRO A 75 -2.04 6.47 -26.96
C PRO A 75 -1.55 5.23 -27.71
N ASP A 76 -2.05 4.98 -28.93
CA ASP A 76 -1.74 3.80 -29.75
C ASP A 76 -0.22 3.58 -29.99
N ALA A 77 0.56 4.66 -30.05
CA ALA A 77 2.00 4.58 -30.32
C ALA A 77 2.80 3.91 -29.19
N THR A 78 2.24 3.82 -27.98
CA THR A 78 2.94 3.33 -26.77
C THR A 78 2.68 1.85 -26.48
N ILE A 79 1.66 1.28 -27.09
CA ILE A 79 1.18 -0.09 -26.85
C ILE A 79 2.22 -1.16 -27.26
N ALA A 80 3.09 -0.84 -28.22
CA ALA A 80 3.99 -1.84 -28.82
C ALA A 80 5.07 -2.36 -27.87
N ALA A 81 5.48 -1.58 -26.85
CA ALA A 81 6.56 -1.96 -25.93
C ALA A 81 6.07 -2.72 -24.70
N PHE A 82 4.95 -2.27 -24.08
CA PHE A 82 4.50 -2.72 -22.77
C PHE A 82 3.01 -3.12 -22.71
N GLY A 83 2.29 -3.08 -23.83
CA GLY A 83 0.86 -3.42 -23.87
C GLY A 83 -0.09 -2.25 -23.57
N PRO A 84 -1.40 -2.50 -23.54
CA PRO A 84 -2.43 -1.46 -23.67
C PRO A 84 -2.60 -0.51 -22.48
N ASN A 85 -2.14 -0.89 -21.30
CA ASN A 85 -2.35 -0.12 -20.07
C ASN A 85 -1.07 0.59 -19.59
N VAL A 86 -0.07 0.73 -20.47
CA VAL A 86 1.12 1.55 -20.24
C VAL A 86 1.05 2.75 -21.17
N CYS A 87 0.73 3.91 -20.62
CA CYS A 87 0.69 5.17 -21.35
C CYS A 87 2.07 5.85 -21.27
N VAL A 88 2.70 6.11 -22.40
CA VAL A 88 3.96 6.86 -22.45
C VAL A 88 3.70 8.17 -23.17
N PHE A 89 3.80 9.27 -22.46
CA PHE A 89 3.64 10.62 -23.00
C PHE A 89 5.00 11.25 -23.29
N ASN A 90 5.09 12.02 -24.36
CA ASN A 90 6.26 12.85 -24.67
C ASN A 90 5.85 14.31 -24.87
N ASP A 91 6.80 15.22 -24.73
CA ASP A 91 6.55 16.67 -24.76
C ASP A 91 6.22 17.25 -26.17
N ASN A 92 6.29 16.41 -27.22
CA ASN A 92 5.81 16.78 -28.56
C ASN A 92 4.30 16.55 -28.73
N MET A 93 3.67 15.81 -27.82
CA MET A 93 2.23 15.62 -27.80
C MET A 93 1.53 16.90 -27.35
N SER A 94 0.33 17.18 -27.89
CA SER A 94 -0.42 18.34 -27.41
C SER A 94 -0.86 18.13 -25.96
N GLN A 95 -0.70 19.16 -25.13
CA GLN A 95 -1.16 19.08 -23.73
C GLN A 95 -2.64 18.71 -23.62
N ALA A 96 -3.48 19.18 -24.57
CA ALA A 96 -4.90 18.85 -24.56
C ALA A 96 -5.16 17.35 -24.80
N ALA A 97 -4.34 16.68 -25.62
CA ALA A 97 -4.44 15.23 -25.81
C ALA A 97 -3.98 14.48 -24.56
N ILE A 98 -2.82 14.85 -23.99
CA ILE A 98 -2.32 14.27 -22.74
C ILE A 98 -3.36 14.43 -21.61
N GLN A 99 -3.92 15.63 -21.44
CA GLN A 99 -4.94 15.89 -20.43
C GLN A 99 -6.19 15.02 -20.63
N ALA A 100 -6.64 14.85 -21.87
CA ALA A 100 -7.83 14.05 -22.18
C ALA A 100 -7.64 12.56 -21.81
N ASP A 101 -6.47 11.99 -22.09
CA ASP A 101 -6.15 10.61 -21.75
C ASP A 101 -6.03 10.42 -20.22
N LEU A 102 -5.37 11.37 -19.54
CA LEU A 102 -5.25 11.39 -18.08
C LEU A 102 -6.61 11.54 -17.39
N ASP A 103 -7.48 12.41 -17.89
CA ASP A 103 -8.83 12.61 -17.37
C ASP A 103 -9.70 11.34 -17.57
N ALA A 104 -9.52 10.63 -18.68
CA ALA A 104 -10.23 9.38 -18.93
C ALA A 104 -9.81 8.28 -17.93
N ILE A 105 -8.51 8.12 -17.66
CA ILE A 105 -7.99 7.19 -16.66
C ILE A 105 -8.47 7.60 -15.26
N SER A 106 -8.38 8.88 -14.91
CA SER A 106 -8.85 9.42 -13.63
C SER A 106 -10.34 9.15 -13.43
N THR A 107 -11.15 9.35 -14.47
CA THR A 107 -12.61 9.09 -14.41
C THR A 107 -12.90 7.62 -14.11
N GLN A 108 -12.08 6.71 -14.60
CA GLN A 108 -12.24 5.27 -14.37
C GLN A 108 -11.70 4.85 -12.99
N GLN A 109 -10.53 5.37 -12.57
CA GLN A 109 -9.79 4.80 -11.44
C GLN A 109 -9.98 5.56 -10.11
N VAL A 110 -10.48 6.80 -10.10
CA VAL A 110 -10.66 7.59 -8.88
C VAL A 110 -11.89 7.19 -8.06
N PRO A 111 -13.05 6.82 -8.66
CA PRO A 111 -14.23 6.45 -7.87
C PRO A 111 -13.96 5.33 -6.88
N VAL A 112 -14.56 5.40 -5.68
CA VAL A 112 -14.41 4.37 -4.61
C VAL A 112 -14.82 2.98 -5.11
N ASP A 113 -15.79 2.89 -6.01
CA ASP A 113 -16.20 1.62 -6.62
C ASP A 113 -15.07 0.94 -7.41
N SER A 114 -14.03 1.68 -7.81
CA SER A 114 -12.86 1.14 -8.52
C SER A 114 -11.79 0.54 -7.59
N GLN A 115 -11.99 0.61 -6.27
CA GLN A 115 -11.05 0.08 -5.27
C GLN A 115 -10.73 -1.41 -5.47
N PHE A 116 -11.66 -2.19 -6.02
CA PHE A 116 -11.48 -3.62 -6.28
C PHE A 116 -11.58 -3.99 -7.76
N ASP A 117 -11.47 -3.02 -8.65
CA ASP A 117 -11.50 -3.26 -10.09
C ASP A 117 -10.29 -4.03 -10.60
N SER A 118 -10.45 -4.62 -11.79
CA SER A 118 -9.39 -5.35 -12.47
C SER A 118 -8.45 -4.45 -13.29
N GLN A 119 -8.80 -3.19 -13.51
CA GLN A 119 -8.01 -2.26 -14.30
C GLN A 119 -6.75 -1.79 -13.56
N ARG A 120 -5.66 -1.68 -14.30
CA ARG A 120 -4.33 -1.29 -13.81
C ARG A 120 -3.67 -0.41 -14.85
N TYR A 121 -3.02 0.69 -14.44
CA TYR A 121 -2.35 1.62 -15.36
C TYR A 121 -0.95 2.00 -14.89
N ALA A 122 -0.02 2.09 -15.84
CA ALA A 122 1.25 2.79 -15.66
C ALA A 122 1.27 4.00 -16.60
N ILE A 123 1.41 5.19 -16.04
CA ILE A 123 1.47 6.48 -16.72
C ILE A 123 2.91 6.97 -16.68
N PHE A 124 3.54 7.02 -17.82
CA PHE A 124 4.94 7.41 -17.95
C PHE A 124 5.10 8.69 -18.76
N PHE A 125 5.98 9.56 -18.29
CA PHE A 125 6.38 10.77 -18.98
C PHE A 125 7.84 10.67 -19.42
N GLU A 126 8.11 10.72 -20.72
CA GLU A 126 9.47 10.79 -21.24
C GLU A 126 10.19 12.08 -20.75
N PRO A 127 11.54 12.13 -20.80
CA PRO A 127 12.26 13.36 -20.49
C PRO A 127 11.73 14.54 -21.29
N GLY A 128 11.37 15.63 -20.59
CA GLY A 128 10.75 16.79 -21.20
C GLY A 128 9.99 17.64 -20.19
N THR A 129 9.24 18.63 -20.69
CA THR A 129 8.47 19.56 -19.84
C THR A 129 7.00 19.56 -20.23
N TYR A 130 6.15 19.26 -19.29
CA TYR A 130 4.70 19.11 -19.45
C TYR A 130 3.97 20.21 -18.67
N GLY A 131 3.01 20.84 -19.32
CA GLY A 131 2.29 21.96 -18.72
C GLY A 131 3.14 23.23 -18.59
N SER A 132 2.54 24.26 -18.03
CA SER A 132 3.18 25.54 -17.70
C SER A 132 2.42 26.22 -16.56
N ALA A 133 3.00 27.24 -15.94
CA ALA A 133 2.30 28.04 -14.93
C ALA A 133 1.02 28.72 -15.45
N ALA A 134 0.97 29.05 -16.77
CA ALA A 134 -0.21 29.65 -17.41
C ALA A 134 -1.25 28.60 -17.85
N SER A 135 -0.83 27.37 -18.10
CA SER A 135 -1.67 26.22 -18.48
C SER A 135 -1.13 24.98 -17.79
N PRO A 136 -1.41 24.81 -16.49
CA PRO A 136 -0.88 23.69 -15.75
C PRO A 136 -1.50 22.37 -16.22
N LEU A 137 -0.70 21.28 -16.17
CA LEU A 137 -1.19 19.91 -16.34
C LEU A 137 -1.62 19.38 -14.98
N VAL A 138 -2.92 19.13 -14.80
CA VAL A 138 -3.47 18.72 -13.51
C VAL A 138 -4.39 17.52 -13.69
N PHE A 139 -4.16 16.47 -12.91
CA PHE A 139 -4.99 15.26 -12.95
C PHE A 139 -4.97 14.53 -11.61
N GLN A 140 -5.97 13.69 -11.40
CA GLN A 140 -6.04 12.82 -10.23
C GLN A 140 -5.47 11.44 -10.51
N VAL A 141 -4.82 10.86 -9.49
CA VAL A 141 -4.34 9.48 -9.50
C VAL A 141 -5.34 8.61 -8.74
N GLY A 142 -5.89 7.62 -9.43
CA GLY A 142 -6.85 6.68 -8.86
C GLY A 142 -6.21 5.36 -8.44
N TYR A 143 -7.06 4.39 -8.09
CA TYR A 143 -6.62 3.04 -7.70
C TYR A 143 -5.80 2.36 -8.80
N TYR A 144 -4.78 1.61 -8.40
CA TYR A 144 -3.89 0.84 -9.28
C TYR A 144 -3.25 1.66 -10.40
N THR A 145 -2.95 2.90 -10.10
CA THR A 145 -2.34 3.83 -11.05
C THR A 145 -0.94 4.23 -10.58
N GLN A 146 0.06 3.88 -11.35
CA GLN A 146 1.44 4.31 -11.19
C GLN A 146 1.72 5.51 -12.10
N VAL A 147 2.33 6.57 -11.58
CA VAL A 147 2.80 7.71 -12.35
C VAL A 147 4.32 7.84 -12.18
N ALA A 148 5.07 7.90 -13.28
CA ALA A 148 6.52 8.04 -13.21
C ALA A 148 7.11 8.84 -14.38
N GLY A 149 8.22 9.53 -14.11
CA GLY A 149 9.10 10.06 -15.15
C GLY A 149 10.05 8.98 -15.67
N LEU A 150 10.33 9.01 -16.97
CA LEU A 150 11.28 8.12 -17.64
C LEU A 150 12.67 8.75 -17.82
N GLY A 151 12.97 9.79 -17.08
CA GLY A 151 14.33 10.35 -17.02
C GLY A 151 15.29 9.44 -16.25
N SER A 152 16.58 9.55 -16.52
CA SER A 152 17.62 8.92 -15.69
C SER A 152 17.76 9.61 -14.33
N MET A 153 17.27 10.87 -14.24
CA MET A 153 17.24 11.68 -13.04
C MET A 153 15.87 12.34 -12.89
N PRO A 154 15.39 12.62 -11.67
CA PRO A 154 14.10 13.26 -11.46
C PRO A 154 13.90 14.59 -12.19
N GLN A 155 14.97 15.35 -12.40
CA GLN A 155 14.94 16.64 -13.11
C GLN A 155 14.81 16.53 -14.62
N ASP A 156 14.97 15.34 -15.20
CA ASP A 156 14.85 15.16 -16.66
C ASP A 156 13.39 15.24 -17.12
N THR A 157 12.43 14.91 -16.24
CA THR A 157 10.99 14.98 -16.50
C THR A 157 10.35 16.01 -15.59
N VAL A 158 9.80 17.08 -16.17
CA VAL A 158 9.24 18.20 -15.40
C VAL A 158 7.75 18.38 -15.71
N VAL A 159 6.92 18.28 -14.67
CA VAL A 159 5.50 18.60 -14.74
C VAL A 159 5.25 19.94 -14.05
N ASN A 160 4.71 20.90 -14.79
CA ASN A 160 4.20 22.15 -14.24
C ASN A 160 2.68 22.00 -14.04
N GLY A 161 2.26 21.69 -12.83
CA GLY A 161 0.85 21.38 -12.55
C GLY A 161 0.66 20.77 -11.19
N ALA A 162 -0.19 19.73 -11.11
CA ALA A 162 -0.42 18.95 -9.91
C ALA A 162 -0.83 17.51 -10.27
N ILE A 163 -0.37 16.54 -9.48
CA ILE A 163 -0.65 15.10 -9.66
C ILE A 163 -1.30 14.63 -8.37
N GLU A 164 -2.63 14.70 -8.30
CA GLU A 164 -3.34 14.81 -7.04
C GLU A 164 -4.09 13.55 -6.63
N VAL A 165 -4.15 13.33 -5.33
CA VAL A 165 -5.08 12.40 -4.68
C VAL A 165 -5.86 13.18 -3.64
N PHE A 166 -7.19 13.13 -3.73
CA PHE A 166 -8.08 13.77 -2.76
C PHE A 166 -8.79 12.72 -1.88
N ASN A 167 -9.31 13.17 -0.75
CA ASN A 167 -10.19 12.35 0.08
C ASN A 167 -11.43 11.96 -0.73
N ASN A 168 -11.69 10.68 -0.94
CA ASN A 168 -12.80 10.20 -1.77
C ASN A 168 -13.79 9.27 -1.07
N LEU A 169 -13.50 8.80 0.14
CA LEU A 169 -14.43 8.00 0.95
C LEU A 169 -15.40 8.93 1.68
N CYS A 170 -16.48 9.29 1.01
CA CYS A 170 -17.41 10.32 1.48
C CYS A 170 -18.62 9.75 2.21
N THR A 171 -18.99 10.37 3.34
CA THR A 171 -20.29 10.11 3.97
C THR A 171 -21.41 10.59 3.06
N PRO A 172 -22.35 9.72 2.63
CA PRO A 172 -23.39 10.09 1.68
C PRO A 172 -24.18 11.34 2.08
N GLY A 173 -24.28 12.31 1.18
CA GLY A 173 -25.03 13.55 1.39
C GLY A 173 -24.29 14.61 2.20
N THR A 174 -23.01 14.43 2.46
CA THR A 174 -22.14 15.40 3.14
C THR A 174 -20.89 15.65 2.30
N ALA A 175 -20.15 16.72 2.64
CA ALA A 175 -18.81 16.94 2.10
C ALA A 175 -17.72 16.33 3.02
N ASN A 176 -18.08 15.39 3.89
CA ASN A 176 -17.16 14.76 4.83
C ASN A 176 -16.57 13.50 4.21
N CYS A 177 -15.34 13.57 3.74
CA CYS A 177 -14.66 12.50 3.06
C CYS A 177 -13.32 12.17 3.75
N ASN A 178 -13.05 10.88 3.93
CA ASN A 178 -11.78 10.34 4.43
C ASN A 178 -10.87 9.93 3.26
N ALA A 179 -9.60 9.70 3.58
CA ALA A 179 -8.62 9.10 2.68
C ALA A 179 -8.22 7.69 3.12
N ASP A 180 -8.92 7.10 4.10
CA ASP A 180 -8.54 5.81 4.70
C ASP A 180 -8.48 4.68 3.67
N ASP A 181 -9.31 4.72 2.61
CA ASP A 181 -9.35 3.72 1.55
C ASP A 181 -8.58 4.13 0.28
N ASN A 182 -7.75 5.17 0.33
CA ASN A 182 -6.97 5.63 -0.82
C ASN A 182 -5.66 4.84 -0.97
N PHE A 183 -5.76 3.60 -1.45
CA PHE A 183 -4.65 2.66 -1.61
C PHE A 183 -4.17 2.56 -3.07
N TRP A 184 -3.04 1.86 -3.29
CA TRP A 184 -2.51 1.41 -4.59
C TRP A 184 -2.35 2.53 -5.62
N ARG A 185 -1.59 3.55 -5.23
CA ARG A 185 -1.17 4.65 -6.08
C ARG A 185 0.33 4.86 -5.94
N SER A 186 1.00 5.37 -6.97
CA SER A 186 2.40 5.75 -6.80
C SER A 186 2.79 6.93 -7.67
N LEU A 187 3.75 7.70 -7.17
CA LEU A 187 4.35 8.82 -7.88
C LEU A 187 5.87 8.72 -7.78
N SER A 188 6.58 8.69 -8.92
CA SER A 188 8.03 8.52 -8.87
C SER A 188 8.80 9.21 -10.00
N ASN A 189 10.10 9.45 -9.75
CA ASN A 189 11.13 9.81 -10.70
C ASN A 189 10.79 11.01 -11.60
N LEU A 190 10.26 12.10 -11.05
CA LEU A 190 9.96 13.35 -11.78
C LEU A 190 10.07 14.57 -10.88
N THR A 191 10.13 15.73 -11.54
CA THR A 191 10.01 17.04 -10.90
C THR A 191 8.60 17.56 -11.07
N LEU A 192 7.96 17.93 -9.96
CA LEU A 192 6.66 18.57 -9.93
C LEU A 192 6.81 20.03 -9.48
N ASN A 193 6.60 20.96 -10.41
CA ASN A 193 6.42 22.38 -10.06
C ASN A 193 4.95 22.60 -9.77
N VAL A 194 4.59 22.71 -8.50
CA VAL A 194 3.18 22.75 -8.10
C VAL A 194 2.51 24.02 -8.57
N HIS A 195 1.57 23.88 -9.50
CA HIS A 195 0.72 24.94 -10.03
C HIS A 195 -0.70 24.42 -10.15
N LEU A 196 -1.62 25.05 -9.41
CA LEU A 196 -3.04 24.80 -9.55
C LEU A 196 -3.66 25.82 -10.51
N PRO A 197 -4.68 25.44 -11.29
CA PRO A 197 -5.39 26.39 -12.14
C PRO A 197 -6.14 27.42 -11.30
N SER A 198 -6.40 28.58 -11.87
CA SER A 198 -7.17 29.66 -11.20
C SER A 198 -8.65 29.34 -10.98
N SER A 199 -9.14 28.25 -11.60
CA SER A 199 -10.47 27.69 -11.40
C SER A 199 -10.30 26.19 -11.19
N PRO A 200 -11.09 25.54 -10.31
CA PRO A 200 -10.98 24.11 -10.10
C PRO A 200 -11.18 23.39 -11.44
N PRO A 201 -10.35 22.39 -11.77
CA PRO A 201 -10.61 21.52 -12.91
C PRO A 201 -11.96 20.82 -12.69
N ASN A 202 -12.60 20.39 -13.76
CA ASN A 202 -13.81 19.56 -13.68
C ASN A 202 -13.45 18.14 -13.22
N TYR A 203 -13.05 18.01 -11.97
CA TYR A 203 -12.89 16.69 -11.38
C TYR A 203 -14.25 16.01 -11.23
N ALA A 204 -14.28 14.71 -11.41
CA ALA A 204 -15.43 13.91 -11.01
C ALA A 204 -15.72 14.15 -9.51
N PRO A 205 -17.00 14.31 -9.11
CA PRO A 205 -17.31 14.57 -7.71
C PRO A 205 -16.68 13.53 -6.78
N PRO A 206 -16.31 13.91 -5.56
CA PRO A 206 -17.01 14.88 -4.71
C PRO A 206 -16.23 16.16 -4.34
N VAL A 207 -15.11 16.49 -4.96
CA VAL A 207 -14.06 17.35 -4.40
C VAL A 207 -14.12 18.83 -4.80
N VAL A 208 -15.24 19.31 -5.29
CA VAL A 208 -15.37 20.66 -5.85
C VAL A 208 -15.13 21.81 -4.85
N ASP A 209 -15.26 21.57 -3.54
CA ASP A 209 -15.13 22.61 -2.53
C ASP A 209 -13.70 22.82 -2.01
N ALA A 210 -12.78 21.89 -2.25
CA ALA A 210 -11.40 21.94 -1.76
C ALA A 210 -10.67 23.19 -2.28
N PHE A 211 -10.85 23.53 -3.54
CA PHE A 211 -10.16 24.64 -4.18
C PHE A 211 -10.65 26.03 -3.76
N THR A 212 -11.82 26.15 -3.15
CA THR A 212 -12.47 27.46 -3.00
C THR A 212 -12.24 28.12 -1.65
N LYS A 213 -11.78 27.40 -0.63
CA LYS A 213 -11.82 27.98 0.73
C LYS A 213 -10.48 28.28 1.38
N PHE A 214 -9.45 27.45 1.26
CA PHE A 214 -8.22 27.62 2.02
C PHE A 214 -6.96 27.09 1.34
N CYS A 215 -7.06 26.41 0.20
CA CYS A 215 -5.92 25.84 -0.49
C CYS A 215 -5.15 26.90 -1.26
N THR A 216 -3.85 26.89 -1.09
CA THR A 216 -2.95 27.74 -1.86
C THR A 216 -2.60 27.03 -3.17
N ASN A 217 -2.33 27.79 -4.20
CA ASN A 217 -1.90 27.29 -5.51
C ASN A 217 -0.45 26.72 -5.52
N THR A 218 0.09 26.38 -4.36
CA THR A 218 1.45 25.85 -4.19
C THR A 218 1.47 24.56 -3.36
N ALA A 219 0.31 23.93 -3.15
CA ALA A 219 0.18 22.68 -2.42
C ALA A 219 -0.15 21.54 -3.39
N GLU A 220 0.56 20.45 -3.25
CA GLU A 220 0.26 19.14 -3.83
C GLU A 220 -0.57 18.34 -2.84
N PHE A 221 -1.64 17.71 -3.30
CA PHE A 221 -2.47 16.85 -2.47
C PHE A 221 -2.17 15.39 -2.74
N TRP A 222 -1.68 14.70 -1.72
CA TRP A 222 -1.49 13.26 -1.76
C TRP A 222 -2.24 12.63 -0.58
N ALA A 223 -3.56 12.77 -0.61
CA ALA A 223 -4.45 12.23 0.43
C ALA A 223 -4.62 10.72 0.24
N ALA A 224 -3.61 9.99 0.64
CA ALA A 224 -3.54 8.54 0.49
C ALA A 224 -3.16 7.88 1.82
N SER A 225 -3.48 6.63 1.93
CA SER A 225 -3.11 5.75 3.04
C SER A 225 -2.01 4.77 2.61
N GLN A 226 -2.05 3.52 3.05
CA GLN A 226 -1.02 2.52 2.73
C GLN A 226 -0.91 2.24 1.22
N ALA A 227 0.20 1.66 0.80
CA ALA A 227 0.47 1.28 -0.59
C ALA A 227 0.33 2.44 -1.58
N ALA A 228 0.80 3.62 -1.18
CA ALA A 228 0.75 4.82 -2.00
C ALA A 228 2.06 5.63 -1.93
N PRO A 229 3.21 5.03 -2.27
CA PRO A 229 4.51 5.66 -2.11
C PRO A 229 4.75 6.83 -3.07
N ILE A 230 5.48 7.84 -2.55
CA ILE A 230 6.17 8.84 -3.35
C ILE A 230 7.67 8.53 -3.27
N ARG A 231 8.31 8.28 -4.43
CA ARG A 231 9.74 7.95 -4.47
C ARG A 231 10.50 8.77 -5.50
N ARG A 232 11.72 9.17 -5.16
CA ARG A 232 12.63 9.75 -6.13
C ARG A 232 12.01 10.95 -6.88
N THR A 233 11.42 11.90 -6.14
CA THR A 233 10.76 13.07 -6.71
C THR A 233 11.37 14.37 -6.25
N ILE A 234 11.22 15.42 -7.08
CA ILE A 234 11.44 16.82 -6.69
C ILE A 234 10.08 17.52 -6.71
N ILE A 235 9.58 17.87 -5.53
CA ILE A 235 8.32 18.62 -5.42
C ILE A 235 8.62 20.05 -5.00
N ASN A 236 8.45 20.98 -5.94
CA ASN A 236 8.58 22.41 -5.71
C ASN A 236 7.25 22.99 -5.21
N GLY A 237 6.97 22.80 -3.94
CA GLY A 237 5.75 23.15 -3.24
C GLY A 237 5.66 22.44 -1.90
N SER A 238 4.53 22.56 -1.21
CA SER A 238 4.18 21.79 -0.04
C SER A 238 3.35 20.57 -0.42
N VAL A 239 3.42 19.49 0.36
CA VAL A 239 2.60 18.29 0.18
C VAL A 239 1.63 18.16 1.35
N PHE A 240 0.36 17.97 1.05
CA PHE A 240 -0.71 17.75 2.01
C PHE A 240 -1.20 16.30 1.89
N PHE A 241 -1.12 15.55 2.98
CA PHE A 241 -1.55 14.15 3.03
C PHE A 241 -3.02 13.96 3.35
N GLN A 242 -3.77 15.04 3.27
CA GLN A 242 -5.22 15.08 3.34
C GLN A 242 -5.76 16.25 2.54
N ASP A 243 -6.97 16.11 2.06
CA ASP A 243 -7.74 17.23 1.54
C ASP A 243 -8.31 18.06 2.70
N TYR A 244 -7.43 18.73 3.35
CA TYR A 244 -7.72 19.62 4.47
C TYR A 244 -8.55 20.85 4.08
N CYS A 245 -8.64 21.14 2.78
CA CYS A 245 -9.38 22.30 2.28
C CYS A 245 -10.90 22.14 2.41
N ALA A 246 -11.39 20.92 2.39
CA ALA A 246 -12.81 20.63 2.56
C ALA A 246 -13.18 20.26 4.00
N ASN A 247 -12.44 19.37 4.65
CA ASN A 247 -12.74 18.87 6.00
C ASN A 247 -11.51 18.27 6.67
N ASN A 248 -11.46 18.30 8.00
CA ASN A 248 -10.48 17.57 8.80
C ASN A 248 -10.89 16.11 8.89
N ASN A 249 -10.40 15.27 8.01
CA ASN A 249 -10.68 13.85 8.02
C ASN A 249 -9.41 13.02 8.12
N PHE A 250 -9.53 11.71 8.13
CA PHE A 250 -8.47 10.79 8.49
C PHE A 250 -7.84 10.16 7.26
N ALA A 251 -6.57 9.77 7.40
CA ALA A 251 -5.83 8.86 6.56
C ALA A 251 -4.95 8.01 7.49
N SER A 252 -4.61 6.80 7.07
CA SER A 252 -3.76 5.91 7.86
C SER A 252 -2.54 5.49 7.07
N GLY A 253 -1.35 5.70 7.61
CA GLY A 253 -0.10 5.32 6.97
C GLY A 253 0.33 6.22 5.81
N GLY A 254 1.37 5.82 5.12
CA GLY A 254 1.95 6.46 3.96
C GLY A 254 3.47 6.49 3.98
N PHE A 255 4.06 6.67 2.79
CA PHE A 255 5.50 6.51 2.60
C PHE A 255 6.07 7.51 1.59
N ILE A 256 7.16 8.17 1.98
CA ILE A 256 8.01 8.96 1.07
C ILE A 256 9.45 8.50 1.21
N ALA A 257 10.12 8.26 0.09
CA ALA A 257 11.56 7.98 0.08
C ALA A 257 12.29 8.69 -1.05
N ASP A 258 13.58 8.90 -0.86
CA ASP A 258 14.52 9.38 -1.88
C ASP A 258 14.04 10.64 -2.61
N SER A 259 13.35 11.55 -1.90
CA SER A 259 12.65 12.68 -2.49
C SER A 259 13.08 14.03 -1.91
N GLN A 260 12.90 15.08 -2.69
CA GLN A 260 13.13 16.45 -2.28
C GLN A 260 11.81 17.23 -2.33
N VAL A 261 11.39 17.81 -1.19
CA VAL A 261 10.21 18.67 -1.08
C VAL A 261 10.64 20.04 -0.61
N SER A 262 10.52 21.07 -1.45
CA SER A 262 11.01 22.41 -1.09
C SER A 262 10.15 23.11 -0.03
N GLY A 263 8.87 22.73 0.07
CA GLY A 263 7.93 23.24 1.07
C GLY A 263 7.80 22.33 2.29
N THR A 264 6.66 22.37 2.93
CA THR A 264 6.35 21.65 4.16
C THR A 264 5.52 20.39 3.85
N LEU A 265 5.85 19.29 4.51
CA LEU A 265 4.98 18.12 4.59
C LEU A 265 3.89 18.39 5.63
N GLN A 266 2.63 18.32 5.23
CA GLN A 266 1.46 18.59 6.07
C GLN A 266 0.71 17.28 6.35
N PHE A 267 0.98 16.66 7.50
CA PHE A 267 0.41 15.36 7.85
C PHE A 267 -1.04 15.44 8.32
N LEU A 268 -1.43 16.56 8.94
CA LEU A 268 -2.80 16.84 9.40
C LEU A 268 -3.40 15.70 10.23
N GLY A 269 -4.48 15.08 9.82
CA GLY A 269 -5.10 13.95 10.51
C GLY A 269 -4.60 12.57 10.06
N ASN A 270 -3.43 12.47 9.43
CA ASN A 270 -2.82 11.19 9.12
C ASN A 270 -2.31 10.52 10.40
N GLN A 271 -2.61 9.25 10.60
CA GLN A 271 -2.33 8.55 11.86
C GLN A 271 -0.85 8.31 12.08
N GLN A 272 -0.16 7.79 11.07
CA GLN A 272 1.28 7.58 11.04
C GLN A 272 1.81 7.86 9.64
N TYR A 273 3.07 8.26 9.53
CA TYR A 273 3.70 8.46 8.22
C TYR A 273 5.21 8.20 8.29
N MET A 274 5.75 7.54 7.24
CA MET A 274 7.17 7.28 7.10
C MET A 274 7.80 8.19 6.06
N VAL A 275 8.91 8.84 6.41
CA VAL A 275 9.77 9.58 5.49
C VAL A 275 11.21 9.04 5.59
N ARG A 276 11.78 8.60 4.49
CA ARG A 276 13.11 7.99 4.45
C ARG A 276 14.02 8.68 3.42
N ASN A 277 15.29 8.87 3.77
CA ASN A 277 16.33 9.37 2.85
C ASN A 277 15.87 10.52 1.95
N SER A 278 15.28 11.53 2.52
CA SER A 278 14.68 12.66 1.79
C SER A 278 15.17 14.00 2.31
N GLN A 279 14.96 15.06 1.53
CA GLN A 279 15.18 16.43 1.95
C GLN A 279 13.85 17.18 1.95
N ILE A 280 13.50 17.81 3.06
CA ILE A 280 12.23 18.54 3.22
C ILE A 280 12.45 19.96 3.74
N GLY A 281 11.60 20.90 3.34
CA GLY A 281 11.60 22.26 3.88
C GLY A 281 11.07 22.36 5.29
N GLY A 282 10.40 21.31 5.78
CA GLY A 282 9.87 21.18 7.12
C GLY A 282 8.74 20.16 7.16
N ALA A 283 8.28 19.88 8.39
CA ALA A 283 7.11 19.04 8.63
C ALA A 283 6.18 19.74 9.62
N ALA A 284 4.89 19.68 9.37
CA ALA A 284 3.88 20.23 10.25
C ALA A 284 2.65 19.32 10.24
N GLY A 285 1.84 19.44 11.23
CA GLY A 285 0.57 18.76 11.31
C GLY A 285 0.25 18.33 12.70
N CYS A 286 -0.78 18.92 13.18
CA CYS A 286 -1.65 18.41 14.19
C CYS A 286 -2.88 19.29 14.22
N PRO A 287 -3.95 18.83 13.68
CA PRO A 287 -5.15 18.76 14.48
C PRO A 287 -5.73 17.36 14.44
N GLY A 288 -5.73 16.74 15.60
CA GLY A 288 -6.71 15.71 15.89
C GLY A 288 -6.46 14.30 15.42
N GLY A 289 -5.22 13.81 15.30
CA GLY A 289 -5.07 12.42 14.97
C GLY A 289 -3.67 11.92 14.61
N LEU A 290 -2.68 12.78 14.64
CA LEU A 290 -1.30 12.37 14.41
C LEU A 290 -0.73 11.67 15.64
N TRP A 291 -0.30 10.42 15.49
CA TRP A 291 0.23 9.67 16.63
C TRP A 291 1.71 9.30 16.48
N ASN A 292 2.25 9.22 15.27
CA ASN A 292 3.69 9.13 15.09
C ASN A 292 4.11 9.40 13.65
N ASN A 293 5.01 10.36 13.45
CA ASN A 293 5.75 10.50 12.21
C ASN A 293 7.15 9.94 12.40
N VAL A 294 7.60 9.13 11.46
CA VAL A 294 8.91 8.50 11.50
C VAL A 294 9.78 9.05 10.38
N PHE A 295 10.94 9.56 10.76
CA PHE A 295 11.93 10.13 9.84
C PHE A 295 13.24 9.35 9.96
N SER A 296 13.71 8.75 8.89
CA SER A 296 14.99 8.05 8.84
C SER A 296 15.88 8.63 7.76
N GLY A 297 17.01 9.23 8.14
CA GLY A 297 17.92 9.86 7.19
C GLY A 297 17.32 11.05 6.45
N VAL A 298 16.50 11.88 7.12
CA VAL A 298 15.78 13.00 6.50
C VAL A 298 16.44 14.34 6.84
N GLU A 299 16.86 15.06 5.84
CA GLU A 299 17.34 16.44 5.97
C GLU A 299 16.13 17.39 6.11
N GLY A 300 16.13 18.24 7.15
CA GLY A 300 14.99 19.11 7.47
C GLY A 300 13.89 18.46 8.30
N ALA A 301 14.12 17.25 8.82
CA ALA A 301 13.21 16.61 9.76
C ALA A 301 12.98 17.48 11.02
N PRO A 302 11.80 17.39 11.65
CA PRO A 302 11.54 18.05 12.93
C PRO A 302 12.43 17.47 14.02
N ALA A 303 12.46 18.14 15.18
CA ALA A 303 13.14 17.58 16.34
C ALA A 303 12.50 16.25 16.78
N ALA A 304 13.35 15.31 17.22
CA ALA A 304 12.86 14.08 17.85
C ALA A 304 12.10 14.45 19.13
N GLU A 305 10.83 14.10 19.18
CA GLU A 305 9.96 14.37 20.32
C GLU A 305 8.86 13.31 20.37
N PHE A 306 8.63 12.72 21.54
CA PHE A 306 7.58 11.73 21.75
C PHE A 306 6.95 11.98 23.12
N THR A 307 6.23 13.09 23.23
CA THR A 307 5.78 13.61 24.55
C THR A 307 4.28 13.85 24.66
N SER A 308 3.60 14.08 23.52
CA SER A 308 2.15 14.35 23.52
C SER A 308 1.62 14.30 22.10
N GLN A 309 0.30 14.20 21.94
CA GLN A 309 -0.34 14.43 20.64
C GLN A 309 0.25 15.69 19.98
N CYS A 310 0.53 15.61 18.69
CA CYS A 310 1.15 16.65 17.89
C CYS A 310 2.69 16.80 18.03
N HIS A 311 3.29 16.10 18.95
CA HIS A 311 4.72 16.12 19.22
C HIS A 311 5.25 14.68 19.30
N GLN A 312 4.89 13.85 18.30
CA GLN A 312 5.28 12.45 18.22
C GLN A 312 6.06 12.24 16.94
N ASN A 313 7.34 12.58 16.99
CA ASN A 313 8.28 12.41 15.91
C ASN A 313 9.40 11.47 16.34
N THR A 314 9.47 10.30 15.69
CA THR A 314 10.59 9.39 15.80
C THR A 314 11.60 9.75 14.71
N VAL A 315 12.80 10.16 15.10
CA VAL A 315 13.81 10.66 14.15
C VAL A 315 15.11 9.91 14.31
N LEU A 316 15.51 9.22 13.23
CA LEU A 316 16.82 8.58 13.08
C LEU A 316 17.68 9.46 12.15
N PRO A 317 18.89 9.83 12.55
CA PRO A 317 19.72 10.76 11.76
C PRO A 317 20.19 10.17 10.42
N SER A 318 20.17 8.86 10.29
CA SER A 318 20.53 8.14 9.05
C SER A 318 19.77 6.82 8.97
N SER A 319 19.55 6.34 7.75
CA SER A 319 19.16 4.95 7.49
C SER A 319 20.41 4.06 7.53
N SER A 320 20.37 2.97 8.29
CA SER A 320 21.53 2.11 8.51
C SER A 320 21.99 1.40 7.25
N VAL A 321 21.04 0.90 6.48
CA VAL A 321 21.21 0.32 5.14
C VAL A 321 19.98 0.70 4.33
N SER A 322 20.15 1.03 3.06
CA SER A 322 19.05 1.29 2.13
C SER A 322 19.46 0.91 0.72
N GLU A 323 18.50 0.54 -0.07
CA GLU A 323 18.61 0.39 -1.51
C GLU A 323 17.33 0.93 -2.11
N GLU A 324 17.43 1.80 -3.12
CA GLU A 324 16.24 2.37 -3.72
C GLU A 324 15.62 1.42 -4.75
N ALA A 325 14.32 1.57 -5.03
CA ALA A 325 13.60 0.68 -5.92
C ALA A 325 14.10 0.78 -7.37
N PRO A 326 14.20 -0.33 -8.12
CA PRO A 326 14.49 -0.31 -9.54
C PRO A 326 13.43 0.49 -10.31
N PHE A 327 13.84 1.24 -11.34
CA PHE A 327 12.92 2.03 -12.14
C PHE A 327 13.22 1.98 -13.63
N VAL A 328 12.17 2.09 -14.45
CA VAL A 328 12.29 2.17 -15.91
C VAL A 328 12.71 3.58 -16.31
N TYR A 329 13.63 3.68 -17.24
CA TYR A 329 14.03 4.96 -17.83
C TYR A 329 14.37 4.82 -19.32
N THR A 330 14.40 5.93 -20.05
CA THR A 330 14.85 6.01 -21.44
C THR A 330 16.24 6.62 -21.50
N ASP A 331 17.15 5.98 -22.26
CA ASP A 331 18.48 6.52 -22.51
C ASP A 331 18.46 7.64 -23.58
N SER A 332 19.60 8.24 -23.83
CA SER A 332 19.74 9.32 -24.83
C SER A 332 19.46 8.89 -26.28
N GLN A 333 19.34 7.61 -26.55
CA GLN A 333 18.94 7.04 -27.83
C GLN A 333 17.45 6.67 -27.89
N GLY A 334 16.71 6.86 -26.79
CA GLY A 334 15.31 6.50 -26.69
C GLY A 334 15.05 5.01 -26.39
N ASN A 335 16.09 4.25 -25.97
CA ASN A 335 15.90 2.87 -25.57
C ASN A 335 15.44 2.78 -24.12
N PHE A 336 14.48 1.89 -23.85
CA PHE A 336 14.07 1.59 -22.47
C PHE A 336 15.10 0.71 -21.76
N ASN A 337 15.41 1.09 -20.55
CA ASN A 337 16.29 0.40 -19.63
C ASN A 337 15.65 0.34 -18.24
N VAL A 338 16.15 -0.53 -17.37
CA VAL A 338 15.85 -0.51 -15.94
C VAL A 338 17.13 -0.14 -15.20
N PHE A 339 17.09 0.91 -14.39
CA PHE A 339 18.15 1.23 -13.46
C PHE A 339 17.92 0.49 -12.16
N VAL A 340 18.98 -0.16 -11.66
CA VAL A 340 19.00 -0.85 -10.36
C VAL A 340 19.96 -0.08 -9.47
N PRO A 341 19.46 0.68 -8.49
CA PRO A 341 20.29 1.38 -7.53
C PRO A 341 21.16 0.43 -6.71
N ALA A 342 22.33 0.88 -6.28
CA ALA A 342 23.19 0.10 -5.41
C ALA A 342 22.82 0.28 -3.94
N VAL A 343 23.00 -0.79 -3.15
CA VAL A 343 22.88 -0.71 -1.70
C VAL A 343 23.80 0.36 -1.12
N GLN A 344 23.30 1.09 -0.15
CA GLN A 344 24.02 2.15 0.57
C GLN A 344 23.94 1.92 2.08
N HIS A 345 24.91 2.45 2.81
CA HIS A 345 24.99 2.32 4.26
C HIS A 345 25.13 3.69 4.92
N ILE A 346 24.42 3.89 6.02
CA ILE A 346 24.46 5.12 6.84
C ILE A 346 24.18 6.36 5.97
N THR A 347 22.99 6.39 5.38
CA THR A 347 22.57 7.41 4.40
C THR A 347 21.63 8.44 4.99
N SER A 348 21.69 9.65 4.43
CA SER A 348 20.70 10.72 4.65
C SER A 348 20.54 11.55 3.37
N GLY A 349 19.36 12.14 3.19
CA GLY A 349 18.99 12.85 1.98
C GLY A 349 18.83 11.95 0.76
N PRO A 350 18.36 12.49 -0.38
CA PRO A 350 18.12 11.71 -1.59
C PRO A 350 19.42 11.16 -2.21
N SER A 351 19.40 9.93 -2.67
CA SER A 351 20.55 9.20 -3.24
C SER A 351 21.16 9.89 -4.48
N TRP A 352 20.32 10.58 -5.23
CA TRP A 352 20.64 11.28 -6.48
C TRP A 352 21.03 12.77 -6.27
N ALA A 353 20.92 13.33 -5.05
CA ALA A 353 21.10 14.76 -4.80
C ALA A 353 22.53 15.27 -5.11
N SER A 354 23.54 14.43 -5.02
CA SER A 354 24.93 14.77 -5.32
C SER A 354 25.35 14.48 -6.77
N GLY A 355 24.43 14.07 -7.64
CA GLY A 355 24.68 13.71 -9.03
C GLY A 355 24.18 12.32 -9.38
N ALA A 356 24.80 11.67 -10.37
CA ALA A 356 24.38 10.34 -10.78
C ALA A 356 24.45 9.33 -9.62
N GLU A 357 23.36 8.66 -9.37
CA GLU A 357 23.24 7.63 -8.37
C GLU A 357 24.11 6.42 -8.72
N ALA A 358 24.66 5.78 -7.69
CA ALA A 358 25.38 4.52 -7.86
C ALA A 358 24.41 3.39 -8.16
N GLY A 359 24.74 2.54 -9.13
CA GLY A 359 23.90 1.43 -9.54
C GLY A 359 24.29 0.86 -10.88
N SER A 360 23.43 0.05 -11.46
CA SER A 360 23.62 -0.58 -12.76
C SER A 360 22.42 -0.37 -13.67
N SER A 361 22.68 -0.22 -14.96
CA SER A 361 21.64 -0.12 -15.98
C SER A 361 21.50 -1.44 -16.73
N LEU A 362 20.29 -1.97 -16.76
CA LEU A 362 19.95 -3.21 -17.44
C LEU A 362 19.13 -2.88 -18.70
N PRO A 363 19.57 -3.31 -19.90
CA PRO A 363 18.79 -3.06 -21.12
C PRO A 363 17.49 -3.86 -21.09
N MET A 364 16.40 -3.33 -21.65
CA MET A 364 15.10 -4.02 -21.72
C MET A 364 15.20 -5.38 -22.40
N SER A 365 16.17 -5.58 -23.28
CA SER A 365 16.45 -6.90 -23.89
C SER A 365 16.88 -7.99 -22.90
N SER A 366 17.33 -7.62 -21.69
CA SER A 366 17.62 -8.57 -20.61
C SER A 366 16.38 -8.98 -19.81
N PHE A 367 15.24 -8.35 -20.07
CA PHE A 367 13.97 -8.66 -19.43
C PHE A 367 13.08 -9.56 -20.32
N PHE A 368 12.36 -10.42 -19.65
CA PHE A 368 11.17 -11.05 -20.22
C PHE A 368 9.97 -10.18 -19.84
N VAL A 369 9.35 -9.55 -20.81
CA VAL A 369 8.16 -8.73 -20.60
C VAL A 369 6.94 -9.63 -20.68
N ALA A 370 6.26 -9.82 -19.56
CA ALA A 370 5.06 -10.63 -19.44
C ALA A 370 3.82 -9.73 -19.36
N ASN A 371 2.71 -10.21 -19.92
CA ASN A 371 1.40 -9.60 -19.78
C ASN A 371 0.41 -10.62 -19.15
N PRO A 372 -0.78 -10.22 -18.71
CA PRO A 372 -1.72 -11.10 -18.01
C PRO A 372 -2.08 -12.40 -18.71
N GLY A 373 -1.91 -12.48 -20.04
CA GLY A 373 -2.12 -13.72 -20.82
C GLY A 373 -0.88 -14.62 -20.91
N THR A 374 0.26 -14.22 -20.36
CA THR A 374 1.51 -15.00 -20.41
C THR A 374 1.44 -16.17 -19.44
N SER A 375 1.71 -17.40 -19.91
CA SER A 375 1.71 -18.57 -19.03
C SER A 375 2.87 -18.51 -18.02
N VAL A 376 2.63 -18.96 -16.78
CA VAL A 376 3.69 -19.02 -15.76
C VAL A 376 4.84 -19.93 -16.18
N SER A 377 4.55 -20.98 -16.94
CA SER A 377 5.58 -21.85 -17.52
C SER A 377 6.54 -21.08 -18.43
N ALA A 378 6.06 -20.13 -19.24
CA ALA A 378 6.91 -19.28 -20.09
C ALA A 378 7.73 -18.29 -19.24
N ILE A 379 7.12 -17.71 -18.21
CA ILE A 379 7.81 -16.83 -17.24
C ILE A 379 8.95 -17.60 -16.57
N ASN A 380 8.66 -18.78 -16.00
CA ASN A 380 9.65 -19.61 -15.32
C ASN A 380 10.77 -20.08 -16.26
N ALA A 381 10.45 -20.39 -17.52
CA ALA A 381 11.45 -20.76 -18.52
C ALA A 381 12.40 -19.59 -18.85
N ALA A 382 11.91 -18.35 -18.86
CA ALA A 382 12.73 -17.17 -19.07
C ALA A 382 13.62 -16.87 -17.85
N LEU A 383 13.08 -16.93 -16.63
CA LEU A 383 13.81 -16.76 -15.37
C LEU A 383 14.93 -17.82 -15.24
N ALA A 384 14.66 -19.08 -15.61
CA ALA A 384 15.67 -20.15 -15.63
C ALA A 384 16.80 -19.89 -16.65
N GLN A 385 16.60 -19.00 -17.62
CA GLN A 385 17.60 -18.56 -18.61
C GLN A 385 18.27 -17.24 -18.23
N HIS A 386 18.24 -16.86 -16.94
CA HIS A 386 18.82 -15.61 -16.42
C HIS A 386 18.19 -14.33 -17.02
N LYS A 387 16.92 -14.38 -17.46
CA LYS A 387 16.19 -13.16 -17.76
C LYS A 387 15.66 -12.54 -16.47
N ASN A 388 15.65 -11.22 -16.43
CA ASN A 388 14.81 -10.48 -15.50
C ASN A 388 13.34 -10.54 -15.92
N LEU A 389 12.42 -10.20 -15.05
CA LEU A 389 10.99 -10.20 -15.31
C LEU A 389 10.42 -8.79 -15.17
N LEU A 390 9.71 -8.35 -16.20
CA LEU A 390 8.85 -7.17 -16.13
C LEU A 390 7.41 -7.61 -16.34
N LEU A 391 6.55 -7.28 -15.39
CA LEU A 391 5.12 -7.59 -15.42
C LEU A 391 4.36 -6.31 -15.80
N THR A 392 3.65 -6.34 -16.92
CA THR A 392 2.84 -5.20 -17.36
C THR A 392 1.56 -5.06 -16.51
N PRO A 393 0.89 -3.90 -16.49
CA PRO A 393 -0.30 -3.69 -15.67
C PRO A 393 -1.41 -4.71 -15.98
N GLY A 394 -1.95 -5.34 -14.93
CA GLY A 394 -3.06 -6.28 -15.02
C GLY A 394 -3.05 -7.35 -13.93
N VAL A 395 -4.00 -8.28 -14.02
CA VAL A 395 -4.17 -9.36 -13.05
C VAL A 395 -3.71 -10.68 -13.68
N TYR A 396 -2.78 -11.36 -13.00
CA TYR A 396 -2.14 -12.61 -13.44
C TYR A 396 -2.66 -13.78 -12.60
N ASN A 397 -3.50 -14.62 -13.17
CA ASN A 397 -3.95 -15.86 -12.54
C ASN A 397 -2.88 -16.93 -12.72
N LEU A 398 -2.29 -17.40 -11.62
CA LEU A 398 -1.12 -18.27 -11.62
C LEU A 398 -1.53 -19.73 -11.31
N ASP A 399 -1.29 -20.63 -12.26
CA ASP A 399 -1.47 -22.07 -12.11
C ASP A 399 -0.29 -22.76 -11.37
N GLN A 400 0.78 -22.03 -11.14
CA GLN A 400 1.96 -22.45 -10.37
C GLN A 400 2.71 -21.21 -9.89
N ALA A 401 3.68 -21.40 -8.99
CA ALA A 401 4.49 -20.29 -8.50
C ALA A 401 5.43 -19.74 -9.61
N ILE A 402 5.60 -18.43 -9.63
CA ILE A 402 6.74 -17.81 -10.30
C ILE A 402 7.97 -18.11 -9.45
N VAL A 403 8.97 -18.77 -10.03
CA VAL A 403 10.20 -19.17 -9.33
C VAL A 403 11.38 -18.32 -9.82
N VAL A 404 12.03 -17.62 -8.90
CA VAL A 404 13.23 -16.81 -9.14
C VAL A 404 14.46 -17.60 -8.67
N PRO A 405 15.18 -18.28 -9.59
CA PRO A 405 16.22 -19.22 -9.21
C PRO A 405 17.64 -18.63 -9.13
N HIS A 406 17.86 -17.43 -9.66
CA HIS A 406 19.19 -16.86 -9.82
C HIS A 406 19.36 -15.58 -8.99
N PRO A 407 20.58 -15.32 -8.50
CA PRO A 407 20.92 -14.03 -7.88
C PRO A 407 20.78 -12.89 -8.91
N ASP A 408 20.78 -11.66 -8.42
CA ASP A 408 20.74 -10.42 -9.21
C ASP A 408 19.53 -10.33 -10.17
N THR A 409 18.49 -11.11 -9.93
CA THR A 409 17.29 -11.10 -10.76
C THR A 409 16.34 -9.98 -10.31
N VAL A 410 15.96 -9.13 -11.26
CA VAL A 410 14.95 -8.08 -11.04
C VAL A 410 13.57 -8.61 -11.47
N VAL A 411 12.61 -8.53 -10.56
CA VAL A 411 11.18 -8.74 -10.83
C VAL A 411 10.47 -7.42 -10.58
N LEU A 412 10.09 -6.73 -11.64
CA LEU A 412 9.49 -5.41 -11.61
C LEU A 412 8.05 -5.45 -12.13
N GLY A 413 7.10 -5.07 -11.29
CA GLY A 413 5.71 -4.85 -11.68
C GLY A 413 5.46 -3.39 -12.07
N LEU A 414 4.68 -3.17 -13.12
CA LEU A 414 4.20 -1.87 -13.51
C LEU A 414 2.71 -1.76 -13.19
N GLY A 415 2.28 -0.58 -12.72
CA GLY A 415 0.88 -0.29 -12.44
C GLY A 415 0.24 -1.29 -11.49
N PHE A 416 0.94 -1.68 -10.43
CA PHE A 416 0.45 -2.66 -9.44
C PHE A 416 0.07 -4.01 -10.07
N ALA A 417 0.92 -4.55 -10.96
CA ALA A 417 0.72 -5.89 -11.52
C ALA A 417 0.37 -6.88 -10.41
N THR A 418 -0.80 -7.51 -10.53
CA THR A 418 -1.40 -8.29 -9.44
C THR A 418 -1.27 -9.78 -9.71
N LEU A 419 -0.67 -10.51 -8.78
CA LEU A 419 -0.43 -11.95 -8.86
C LEU A 419 -1.46 -12.71 -8.00
N VAL A 420 -2.20 -13.67 -8.57
CA VAL A 420 -3.26 -14.41 -7.88
C VAL A 420 -3.03 -15.92 -8.06
N PRO A 421 -2.51 -16.65 -7.06
CA PRO A 421 -2.32 -18.09 -7.13
C PRO A 421 -3.68 -18.82 -7.13
N GLN A 422 -3.91 -19.71 -8.10
CA GLN A 422 -5.21 -20.38 -8.26
C GLN A 422 -5.27 -21.75 -7.57
N ASP A 423 -4.12 -22.42 -7.40
CA ASP A 423 -4.06 -23.84 -6.97
C ASP A 423 -3.44 -24.03 -5.58
N GLY A 424 -3.44 -22.97 -4.73
CA GLY A 424 -2.86 -23.01 -3.38
C GLY A 424 -1.33 -22.98 -3.35
N ASN A 425 -0.70 -22.63 -4.47
CA ASN A 425 0.73 -22.38 -4.55
C ASN A 425 1.08 -21.01 -3.99
N ALA A 426 2.36 -20.77 -3.72
CA ALA A 426 2.83 -19.39 -3.60
C ALA A 426 2.70 -18.67 -4.95
N ALA A 427 2.41 -17.37 -4.94
CA ALA A 427 2.46 -16.55 -6.14
C ALA A 427 3.90 -16.41 -6.65
N ILE A 428 4.86 -16.16 -5.73
CA ILE A 428 6.28 -16.04 -6.06
C ILE A 428 7.18 -16.72 -5.02
N LYS A 429 8.24 -17.36 -5.50
CA LYS A 429 9.29 -17.98 -4.68
C LYS A 429 10.67 -17.53 -5.16
N VAL A 430 11.36 -16.79 -4.33
CA VAL A 430 12.77 -16.48 -4.52
C VAL A 430 13.56 -17.58 -3.83
N VAL A 431 14.31 -18.37 -4.60
CA VAL A 431 15.15 -19.47 -4.09
C VAL A 431 16.64 -19.13 -4.08
N SER A 432 16.97 -17.92 -4.52
CA SER A 432 18.28 -17.29 -4.32
C SER A 432 18.31 -16.55 -2.98
N ASN A 433 19.48 -16.18 -2.49
CA ASN A 433 19.63 -15.41 -1.25
C ASN A 433 20.51 -14.16 -1.47
N ASN A 434 20.72 -13.71 -2.70
CA ASN A 434 21.52 -12.53 -2.99
C ASN A 434 21.00 -11.75 -4.19
N GLY A 435 20.85 -10.47 -4.02
CA GLY A 435 20.69 -9.48 -5.09
C GLY A 435 19.34 -9.52 -5.82
N VAL A 436 18.36 -10.33 -5.38
CA VAL A 436 17.05 -10.34 -6.03
C VAL A 436 16.26 -9.11 -5.64
N LYS A 437 15.68 -8.43 -6.63
CA LYS A 437 14.87 -7.24 -6.43
C LYS A 437 13.41 -7.56 -6.79
N LEU A 438 12.52 -7.57 -5.78
CA LEU A 438 11.07 -7.63 -5.99
C LEU A 438 10.51 -6.22 -5.80
N SER A 439 9.85 -5.67 -6.81
CA SER A 439 9.33 -4.30 -6.72
C SER A 439 8.03 -4.09 -7.49
N GLY A 440 7.14 -3.26 -6.94
CA GLY A 440 5.93 -2.77 -7.62
C GLY A 440 4.83 -3.82 -7.83
N LEU A 441 4.66 -4.76 -6.91
CA LEU A 441 3.73 -5.89 -7.05
C LEU A 441 2.56 -5.79 -6.06
N LEU A 442 1.40 -6.27 -6.48
CA LEU A 442 0.30 -6.63 -5.59
C LEU A 442 0.11 -8.16 -5.65
N ILE A 443 -0.02 -8.82 -4.51
CA ILE A 443 -0.20 -10.26 -4.41
C ILE A 443 -1.49 -10.55 -3.67
N ASP A 444 -2.47 -11.08 -4.38
CA ASP A 444 -3.76 -11.45 -3.81
C ASP A 444 -3.79 -12.93 -3.43
N ALA A 445 -4.51 -13.27 -2.37
CA ALA A 445 -4.84 -14.66 -2.09
C ALA A 445 -5.85 -15.19 -3.12
N GLY A 446 -5.67 -16.44 -3.53
CA GLY A 446 -6.57 -17.12 -4.45
C GLY A 446 -7.62 -18.00 -3.75
N PRO A 447 -8.46 -18.71 -4.52
CA PRO A 447 -9.57 -19.51 -4.01
C PRO A 447 -9.15 -20.78 -3.26
N VAL A 448 -7.89 -21.20 -3.41
CA VAL A 448 -7.31 -22.35 -2.68
C VAL A 448 -6.26 -21.82 -1.71
N ASN A 449 -6.34 -22.26 -0.45
CA ASN A 449 -5.43 -21.78 0.59
C ASN A 449 -3.95 -21.95 0.19
N SER A 450 -3.22 -20.83 0.21
CA SER A 450 -1.77 -20.80 0.04
C SER A 450 -1.09 -20.89 1.40
N PRO A 451 -0.21 -21.85 1.65
CA PRO A 451 0.59 -21.86 2.89
C PRO A 451 1.42 -20.57 3.05
N VAL A 452 1.86 -20.00 1.93
CA VAL A 452 2.55 -18.70 1.85
C VAL A 452 2.30 -18.08 0.48
N LEU A 453 2.00 -16.77 0.41
CA LEU A 453 1.80 -16.07 -0.86
C LEU A 453 3.13 -15.72 -1.52
N ALA A 454 4.09 -15.21 -0.76
CA ALA A 454 5.45 -14.94 -1.24
C ALA A 454 6.50 -15.45 -0.26
N SER A 455 7.56 -16.08 -0.78
CA SER A 455 8.72 -16.47 0.02
C SER A 455 10.01 -15.98 -0.60
N VAL A 456 10.87 -15.36 0.22
CA VAL A 456 12.19 -14.84 -0.17
C VAL A 456 13.25 -15.59 0.61
N GLY A 457 14.26 -16.09 -0.11
CA GLY A 457 15.32 -16.89 0.46
C GLY A 457 14.90 -18.31 0.86
N THR A 458 15.88 -19.12 1.17
CA THR A 458 15.69 -20.49 1.67
C THR A 458 16.06 -20.58 3.14
N PRO A 459 15.35 -21.37 3.96
CA PRO A 459 15.60 -21.51 5.41
C PRO A 459 16.90 -22.26 5.75
N ALA A 460 17.96 -22.14 5.00
CA ALA A 460 19.24 -22.79 5.27
C ALA A 460 20.34 -21.75 5.34
N PRO A 461 21.43 -21.94 6.07
CA PRO A 461 22.50 -20.98 6.17
C PRO A 461 23.27 -20.89 4.86
N ALA A 462 22.64 -20.34 3.83
CA ALA A 462 23.35 -19.86 2.66
C ALA A 462 23.90 -18.48 3.02
N PRO A 463 25.19 -18.21 2.75
CA PRO A 463 25.74 -16.88 3.00
C PRO A 463 25.01 -15.87 2.11
N ALA A 464 24.23 -14.99 2.71
CA ALA A 464 23.65 -13.83 2.05
C ALA A 464 24.61 -12.64 2.18
N SER A 465 24.75 -11.87 1.11
CA SER A 465 25.68 -10.74 1.07
C SER A 465 25.03 -9.47 1.64
N ALA A 466 25.68 -8.83 2.59
CA ALA A 466 25.26 -7.52 3.07
C ALA A 466 25.53 -6.38 2.07
N THR A 467 26.34 -6.65 1.04
CA THR A 467 26.64 -5.70 -0.04
C THR A 467 25.82 -5.95 -1.31
N ASP A 468 24.95 -6.94 -1.26
CA ASP A 468 24.06 -7.33 -2.36
C ASP A 468 22.83 -8.03 -1.77
N PRO A 469 21.99 -7.30 -1.02
CA PRO A 469 20.83 -7.85 -0.34
C PRO A 469 19.70 -8.22 -1.32
N ASP A 470 18.86 -9.17 -0.93
CA ASP A 470 17.54 -9.27 -1.54
C ASP A 470 16.68 -8.09 -1.07
N THR A 471 15.90 -7.50 -1.96
CA THR A 471 15.00 -6.39 -1.61
C THR A 471 13.55 -6.68 -1.96
N ILE A 472 12.64 -6.21 -1.11
CA ILE A 472 11.19 -6.32 -1.26
C ILE A 472 10.64 -4.91 -1.10
N GLN A 473 10.29 -4.26 -2.22
CA GLN A 473 10.03 -2.81 -2.27
C GLN A 473 8.71 -2.53 -2.97
N ASP A 474 7.81 -1.78 -2.33
CA ASP A 474 6.47 -1.52 -2.87
C ASP A 474 5.76 -2.84 -3.25
N VAL A 475 5.84 -3.85 -2.38
CA VAL A 475 5.18 -5.14 -2.56
C VAL A 475 4.06 -5.27 -1.55
N PHE A 476 2.84 -5.40 -2.06
CA PHE A 476 1.64 -5.37 -1.26
C PHE A 476 0.91 -6.71 -1.31
N PHE A 477 0.23 -7.07 -0.24
CA PHE A 477 -0.50 -8.34 -0.10
C PHE A 477 -1.94 -8.07 0.28
N ARG A 478 -2.85 -8.86 -0.31
CA ARG A 478 -4.27 -8.72 -0.01
C ARG A 478 -4.94 -10.08 0.09
N ILE A 479 -5.73 -10.28 1.16
CA ILE A 479 -6.58 -11.47 1.36
C ILE A 479 -8.03 -11.02 1.41
N GLY A 480 -8.79 -11.25 0.32
CA GLY A 480 -10.18 -10.79 0.18
C GLY A 480 -10.32 -9.41 -0.46
N GLY A 481 -11.52 -8.87 -0.45
CA GLY A 481 -11.87 -7.57 -1.04
C GLY A 481 -12.19 -7.64 -2.53
N ALA A 482 -11.26 -8.07 -3.36
CA ALA A 482 -11.45 -8.14 -4.81
C ALA A 482 -12.16 -9.42 -5.28
N GLU A 483 -11.86 -10.56 -4.67
CA GLU A 483 -12.38 -11.85 -5.08
C GLU A 483 -13.85 -12.02 -4.66
N THR A 484 -14.64 -12.69 -5.49
CA THR A 484 -16.08 -12.92 -5.22
C THR A 484 -16.35 -14.22 -4.47
N THR A 485 -15.33 -15.02 -4.22
CA THR A 485 -15.37 -16.29 -3.49
C THR A 485 -14.45 -16.23 -2.30
N ASP A 486 -14.63 -17.14 -1.34
CA ASP A 486 -13.73 -17.27 -0.20
C ASP A 486 -12.28 -17.49 -0.68
N VAL A 487 -11.36 -16.81 -0.03
CA VAL A 487 -9.92 -16.87 -0.32
C VAL A 487 -9.12 -17.04 0.97
N SER A 488 -7.91 -17.57 0.88
CA SER A 488 -7.11 -17.76 2.08
C SER A 488 -5.61 -17.88 1.83
N ALA A 489 -4.84 -17.45 2.82
CA ALA A 489 -3.41 -17.73 2.91
C ALA A 489 -2.99 -17.81 4.37
N ASN A 490 -2.11 -18.76 4.74
CA ASN A 490 -1.65 -18.80 6.13
C ASN A 490 -0.66 -17.66 6.41
N VAL A 491 0.26 -17.39 5.48
CA VAL A 491 1.26 -16.31 5.59
C VAL A 491 1.30 -15.53 4.29
N SER A 492 1.28 -14.20 4.36
CA SER A 492 1.42 -13.37 3.16
C SER A 492 2.88 -13.30 2.70
N LEU A 493 3.80 -12.89 3.55
CA LEU A 493 5.23 -12.82 3.23
C LEU A 493 6.05 -13.63 4.23
N GLN A 494 6.90 -14.52 3.73
CA GLN A 494 7.91 -15.20 4.51
C GLN A 494 9.30 -14.80 4.00
N ASP A 495 10.06 -14.05 4.81
CA ASP A 495 11.43 -13.67 4.51
C ASP A 495 12.43 -14.51 5.31
N ASN A 496 13.15 -15.37 4.59
CA ASN A 496 14.21 -16.23 5.14
C ASN A 496 15.60 -15.75 4.74
N ALA A 497 15.71 -14.73 3.88
CA ALA A 497 16.98 -14.22 3.42
C ALA A 497 17.64 -13.36 4.50
N ALA A 498 18.91 -13.64 4.81
CA ALA A 498 19.66 -12.78 5.70
C ALA A 498 20.08 -11.49 4.97
N ASN A 499 20.19 -10.40 5.73
CA ASN A 499 20.54 -9.06 5.26
C ASN A 499 19.52 -8.44 4.27
N SER A 500 18.34 -9.02 4.07
CA SER A 500 17.33 -8.45 3.17
C SER A 500 16.83 -7.08 3.63
N ILE A 501 16.30 -6.32 2.68
CA ILE A 501 15.68 -5.01 2.92
C ILE A 501 14.21 -5.11 2.51
N ILE A 502 13.33 -4.83 3.45
CA ILE A 502 11.88 -4.68 3.25
C ILE A 502 11.60 -3.18 3.28
N ASP A 503 10.94 -2.63 2.25
CA ASP A 503 10.78 -1.19 2.11
C ASP A 503 9.41 -0.84 1.49
N ASP A 504 8.52 -0.28 2.29
CA ASP A 504 7.11 -0.03 1.95
C ASP A 504 6.37 -1.31 1.58
N VAL A 505 6.07 -2.12 2.57
CA VAL A 505 5.26 -3.33 2.42
C VAL A 505 3.97 -3.18 3.23
N TRP A 506 2.84 -3.45 2.59
CA TRP A 506 1.56 -3.57 3.26
C TRP A 506 0.97 -4.95 3.05
N ALA A 507 0.70 -5.66 4.13
CA ALA A 507 -0.01 -6.93 4.13
C ALA A 507 -1.38 -6.74 4.79
N TRP A 508 -2.44 -6.95 4.03
CA TRP A 508 -3.80 -6.63 4.44
C TRP A 508 -4.74 -7.83 4.28
N ARG A 509 -5.31 -8.26 5.39
CA ARG A 509 -6.51 -9.10 5.36
C ARG A 509 -7.70 -8.16 5.27
N ALA A 510 -8.33 -8.06 4.10
CA ALA A 510 -9.35 -7.08 3.83
C ALA A 510 -10.49 -7.12 4.87
N ASP A 511 -10.84 -5.96 5.40
CA ASP A 511 -11.95 -5.74 6.32
C ASP A 511 -13.23 -5.32 5.60
N HIS A 512 -13.14 -4.94 4.33
CA HIS A 512 -14.25 -4.56 3.47
C HIS A 512 -14.06 -5.04 2.02
N GLY A 513 -15.12 -4.92 1.20
CA GLY A 513 -15.15 -5.45 -0.17
C GLY A 513 -15.89 -6.78 -0.26
N ASN A 514 -15.52 -7.62 -1.22
CA ASN A 514 -16.13 -8.92 -1.44
C ASN A 514 -15.45 -10.01 -0.61
N ALA A 515 -16.19 -11.07 -0.28
CA ALA A 515 -15.68 -12.26 0.41
C ALA A 515 -14.85 -11.92 1.66
N VAL A 516 -15.35 -11.01 2.50
CA VAL A 516 -14.72 -10.60 3.76
C VAL A 516 -15.49 -11.11 4.97
N GLY A 517 -14.76 -11.41 6.05
CA GLY A 517 -15.31 -11.90 7.31
C GLY A 517 -14.48 -13.04 7.91
N TRP A 518 -14.65 -13.32 9.17
CA TRP A 518 -13.82 -14.22 9.96
C TRP A 518 -13.55 -15.60 9.32
N THR A 519 -14.51 -16.12 8.55
CA THR A 519 -14.43 -17.44 7.90
C THR A 519 -14.33 -17.37 6.38
N HIS A 520 -14.28 -16.18 5.78
CA HIS A 520 -14.31 -15.99 4.33
C HIS A 520 -12.93 -15.70 3.75
N ASN A 521 -12.25 -14.70 4.29
CA ASN A 521 -10.89 -14.33 3.88
C ASN A 521 -9.90 -14.64 5.03
N THR A 522 -9.60 -15.92 5.22
CA THR A 522 -8.76 -16.34 6.35
C THR A 522 -7.28 -16.10 6.10
N GLY A 523 -6.62 -15.50 7.07
CA GLY A 523 -5.19 -15.22 7.07
C GLY A 523 -4.61 -15.32 8.46
N ASP A 524 -3.60 -16.20 8.66
CA ASP A 524 -3.02 -16.39 9.98
C ASP A 524 -2.08 -15.22 10.36
N THR A 525 -1.08 -14.94 9.52
CA THR A 525 0.02 -13.98 9.80
C THR A 525 0.44 -13.23 8.54
N GLY A 526 0.64 -11.94 8.66
CA GLY A 526 1.04 -11.11 7.51
C GLY A 526 2.50 -11.31 7.12
N LEU A 527 3.43 -11.22 8.09
CA LEU A 527 4.86 -11.33 7.85
C LEU A 527 5.54 -12.29 8.83
N VAL A 528 6.34 -13.20 8.30
CA VAL A 528 7.26 -14.05 9.08
C VAL A 528 8.69 -13.79 8.63
N VAL A 529 9.55 -13.32 9.53
CA VAL A 529 10.98 -13.07 9.27
C VAL A 529 11.82 -14.10 10.02
N THR A 530 12.57 -14.90 9.28
CA THR A 530 13.56 -15.84 9.84
C THR A 530 15.00 -15.51 9.45
N GLY A 531 15.17 -14.61 8.48
CA GLY A 531 16.47 -14.10 8.06
C GLY A 531 17.15 -13.26 9.14
N ASP A 532 18.48 -13.40 9.29
CA ASP A 532 19.26 -12.54 10.18
C ASP A 532 19.60 -11.19 9.53
N ASN A 533 19.72 -10.14 10.34
CA ASN A 533 20.07 -8.78 9.92
C ASN A 533 19.11 -8.18 8.88
N VAL A 534 17.85 -8.57 8.90
CA VAL A 534 16.82 -7.97 8.05
C VAL A 534 16.53 -6.55 8.53
N THR A 535 16.43 -5.61 7.59
CA THR A 535 16.02 -4.23 7.89
C THR A 535 14.70 -3.94 7.17
N ALA A 536 13.70 -3.49 7.92
CA ALA A 536 12.41 -3.10 7.36
C ALA A 536 12.13 -1.62 7.62
N TYR A 537 11.56 -0.96 6.61
CA TYR A 537 11.11 0.43 6.63
C TYR A 537 9.67 0.51 6.12
N GLY A 538 8.79 1.20 6.84
CA GLY A 538 7.45 1.46 6.36
C GLY A 538 6.59 0.20 6.24
N LEU A 539 6.60 -0.66 7.25
CA LEU A 539 5.82 -1.88 7.28
C LEU A 539 4.41 -1.63 7.85
N ALA A 540 3.38 -1.95 7.09
CA ALA A 540 2.01 -2.03 7.58
C ALA A 540 1.49 -3.46 7.46
N VAL A 541 0.88 -3.99 8.53
CA VAL A 541 0.29 -5.35 8.53
C VAL A 541 -0.99 -5.33 9.33
N GLU A 542 -2.12 -5.71 8.72
CA GLU A 542 -3.43 -5.41 9.28
C GLU A 542 -4.42 -6.57 9.19
N HIS A 543 -5.16 -6.75 10.27
CA HIS A 543 -6.36 -7.59 10.41
C HIS A 543 -6.14 -9.10 10.33
N TYR A 544 -4.93 -9.60 10.43
CA TYR A 544 -4.67 -11.04 10.45
C TYR A 544 -5.26 -11.69 11.70
N GLN A 545 -5.62 -12.96 11.58
CA GLN A 545 -6.36 -13.66 12.62
C GLN A 545 -5.47 -14.11 13.80
N LYS A 546 -4.15 -14.08 13.62
CA LYS A 546 -3.13 -14.31 14.65
C LYS A 546 -2.18 -13.11 14.74
N ASN A 547 -0.89 -13.38 14.95
CA ASN A 547 0.08 -12.30 14.99
C ASN A 547 0.25 -11.66 13.59
N GLU A 548 0.27 -10.35 13.53
CA GLU A 548 0.53 -9.64 12.28
C GLU A 548 1.96 -9.90 11.80
N VAL A 549 2.93 -9.83 12.72
CA VAL A 549 4.35 -10.08 12.44
C VAL A 549 4.95 -11.04 13.45
N VAL A 550 5.70 -12.04 12.95
CA VAL A 550 6.55 -12.93 13.76
C VAL A 550 7.99 -12.78 13.30
N TRP A 551 8.86 -12.26 14.17
CA TRP A 551 10.26 -12.02 13.89
C TRP A 551 11.18 -12.96 14.68
N SER A 552 11.90 -13.83 13.98
CA SER A 552 12.79 -14.83 14.57
C SER A 552 14.27 -14.64 14.22
N GLY A 553 14.59 -13.78 13.24
CA GLY A 553 15.94 -13.47 12.83
C GLY A 553 16.71 -12.63 13.86
N GLN A 554 18.02 -12.82 13.98
CA GLN A 554 18.90 -12.03 14.82
C GLN A 554 19.30 -10.73 14.13
N GLY A 555 19.56 -9.66 14.90
CA GLY A 555 20.08 -8.40 14.36
C GLY A 555 19.07 -7.62 13.53
N GLY A 556 17.79 -7.94 13.64
CA GLY A 556 16.73 -7.27 12.89
C GLY A 556 16.56 -5.80 13.28
N THR A 557 16.12 -4.99 12.33
CA THR A 557 15.73 -3.60 12.55
C THR A 557 14.40 -3.32 11.88
N GLU A 558 13.44 -2.80 12.64
CA GLU A 558 12.15 -2.32 12.14
C GLU A 558 12.04 -0.82 12.37
N VAL A 559 11.78 -0.06 11.32
CA VAL A 559 11.58 1.39 11.37
C VAL A 559 10.24 1.72 10.75
N PHE A 560 9.29 2.10 11.56
CA PHE A 560 7.88 2.32 11.25
C PHE A 560 7.08 1.03 11.06
N PHE A 561 6.36 0.65 12.07
CA PHE A 561 5.32 -0.38 11.97
C PHE A 561 3.95 0.23 12.26
N GLN A 562 2.98 -0.07 11.41
CA GLN A 562 1.58 0.24 11.62
C GLN A 562 0.77 -1.04 11.56
N ASN A 563 -0.20 -1.17 12.46
CA ASN A 563 -1.09 -2.31 12.49
C ASN A 563 -2.47 -1.88 12.94
N GLU A 564 -3.47 -2.51 12.39
CA GLU A 564 -4.82 -2.54 12.94
C GLU A 564 -5.17 -4.00 13.28
N LEU A 565 -5.57 -4.25 14.54
CA LEU A 565 -6.01 -5.57 14.97
C LEU A 565 -7.28 -5.99 14.21
N PRO A 566 -7.59 -7.30 14.05
CA PRO A 566 -8.75 -7.73 13.28
C PRO A 566 -10.05 -7.16 13.87
N TYR A 567 -10.92 -6.66 12.99
CA TYR A 567 -12.18 -6.00 13.37
C TYR A 567 -13.29 -6.96 13.74
N ASP A 568 -13.18 -8.23 13.31
CA ASP A 568 -14.27 -9.19 13.16
C ASP A 568 -14.17 -10.49 13.97
N PRO A 569 -13.30 -10.65 15.00
CA PRO A 569 -13.30 -11.88 15.79
C PRO A 569 -14.69 -12.12 16.42
N PRO A 570 -15.31 -13.31 16.24
CA PRO A 570 -16.68 -13.53 16.67
C PRO A 570 -16.83 -13.62 18.20
N SER A 571 -15.78 -14.02 18.89
CA SER A 571 -15.69 -14.02 20.34
C SER A 571 -14.23 -13.97 20.81
N GLN A 572 -14.02 -13.64 22.09
CA GLN A 572 -12.70 -13.74 22.69
C GLN A 572 -12.13 -15.16 22.66
N ALA A 573 -12.98 -16.17 22.78
CA ALA A 573 -12.54 -17.56 22.74
C ALA A 573 -12.02 -18.00 21.37
N ASP A 574 -12.55 -17.38 20.30
CA ASP A 574 -12.10 -17.63 18.92
C ASP A 574 -10.84 -16.84 18.58
N TRP A 575 -10.46 -15.88 19.42
CA TRP A 575 -9.30 -15.02 19.22
C TRP A 575 -8.43 -14.95 20.48
N ASN A 576 -7.88 -16.08 20.87
CA ASN A 576 -6.89 -16.22 21.94
C ASN A 576 -5.72 -17.04 21.42
N GLU A 577 -4.50 -16.58 21.67
CA GLU A 577 -3.29 -17.34 21.37
C GLU A 577 -3.20 -18.63 22.20
N SER A 578 -3.60 -18.53 23.47
CA SER A 578 -3.63 -19.69 24.37
C SER A 578 -4.65 -19.50 25.50
N ALA A 579 -4.80 -20.49 26.37
CA ALA A 579 -5.63 -20.37 27.58
C ALA A 579 -5.13 -19.30 28.58
N SER A 580 -3.86 -18.91 28.48
CA SER A 580 -3.22 -17.89 29.33
C SER A 580 -2.94 -16.57 28.63
N GLN A 581 -3.07 -16.51 27.30
CA GLN A 581 -2.81 -15.33 26.49
C GLN A 581 -4.09 -14.94 25.74
N VAL A 582 -4.72 -13.87 26.14
CA VAL A 582 -5.88 -13.30 25.45
C VAL A 582 -5.41 -12.45 24.27
N GLY A 583 -6.07 -12.58 23.14
CA GLY A 583 -5.68 -11.94 21.89
C GLY A 583 -4.41 -12.54 21.29
N TYR A 584 -3.88 -11.87 20.31
CA TYR A 584 -2.61 -12.16 19.65
C TYR A 584 -1.82 -10.85 19.54
N PRO A 585 -0.66 -10.74 20.22
CA PRO A 585 0.18 -9.55 20.04
C PRO A 585 0.46 -9.28 18.56
N ALA A 586 0.27 -8.04 18.14
CA ALA A 586 0.45 -7.68 16.73
C ALA A 586 1.86 -8.00 16.24
N PHE A 587 2.88 -7.65 17.00
CA PHE A 587 4.28 -7.88 16.63
C PHE A 587 5.00 -8.70 17.70
N VAL A 588 5.51 -9.86 17.31
CA VAL A 588 6.21 -10.78 18.20
C VAL A 588 7.67 -10.93 17.77
N VAL A 589 8.59 -10.55 18.64
CA VAL A 589 10.00 -10.95 18.54
C VAL A 589 10.16 -12.27 19.31
N SER A 590 10.55 -13.33 18.60
CA SER A 590 10.61 -14.68 19.16
C SER A 590 11.56 -14.79 20.36
N PRO A 591 11.28 -15.67 21.35
CA PRO A 591 12.06 -15.76 22.58
C PRO A 591 13.56 -16.07 22.38
N GLY A 592 13.94 -16.64 21.24
CA GLY A 592 15.34 -16.96 20.91
C GLY A 592 16.17 -15.79 20.39
N VAL A 593 15.52 -14.67 20.06
CA VAL A 593 16.19 -13.47 19.52
C VAL A 593 16.91 -12.74 20.63
N LYS A 594 18.16 -12.36 20.37
CA LYS A 594 19.04 -11.65 21.31
C LYS A 594 19.33 -10.22 20.93
N THR A 595 19.13 -9.90 19.65
CA THR A 595 19.39 -8.57 19.09
C THR A 595 18.28 -8.18 18.12
N PHE A 596 17.61 -7.07 18.39
CA PHE A 596 16.57 -6.48 17.56
C PHE A 596 16.39 -5.00 17.94
N GLN A 597 16.06 -4.16 16.98
CA GLN A 597 15.77 -2.75 17.18
C GLN A 597 14.43 -2.40 16.53
N GLY A 598 13.47 -1.90 17.29
CA GLY A 598 12.19 -1.38 16.80
C GLY A 598 12.05 0.11 17.05
N TYR A 599 11.62 0.86 16.04
CA TYR A 599 11.47 2.33 16.12
C TYR A 599 10.13 2.78 15.54
N GLY A 600 9.38 3.58 16.30
CA GLY A 600 8.18 4.24 15.80
C GLY A 600 7.05 3.28 15.41
N MET A 601 6.71 2.34 16.29
CA MET A 601 5.75 1.26 16.01
C MET A 601 4.42 1.52 16.72
N GLY A 602 3.31 1.39 15.98
CA GLY A 602 1.96 1.61 16.48
C GLY A 602 1.01 0.44 16.25
N SER A 603 0.10 0.23 17.21
CA SER A 603 -0.98 -0.77 17.11
C SER A 603 -2.32 -0.13 17.45
N TYR A 604 -3.31 -0.36 16.59
CA TYR A 604 -4.62 0.26 16.64
C TYR A 604 -5.72 -0.76 16.90
N VAL A 605 -6.66 -0.37 17.74
CA VAL A 605 -7.84 -1.19 18.11
C VAL A 605 -9.11 -0.56 17.57
N VAL A 606 -9.77 -1.26 16.64
CA VAL A 606 -11.02 -0.84 16.01
C VAL A 606 -11.98 -2.04 15.92
N PHE A 607 -12.60 -2.44 17.03
CA PHE A 607 -13.50 -3.59 17.09
C PHE A 607 -14.93 -3.21 16.69
N ILE A 608 -15.17 -2.96 15.39
CA ILE A 608 -16.47 -2.46 14.87
C ILE A 608 -17.29 -3.50 14.14
N GLN A 609 -16.70 -4.62 13.72
CA GLN A 609 -17.40 -5.66 12.95
C GLN A 609 -17.77 -6.88 13.83
N THR A 610 -17.69 -6.72 15.14
CA THR A 610 -18.03 -7.76 16.11
C THR A 610 -18.94 -7.22 17.21
N PRO A 611 -19.89 -8.02 17.74
CA PRO A 611 -20.63 -7.69 18.95
C PRO A 611 -19.87 -8.06 20.24
N ALA A 612 -18.73 -8.74 20.13
CA ALA A 612 -17.95 -9.23 21.26
C ALA A 612 -17.20 -8.11 21.98
N THR A 613 -16.90 -8.32 23.25
CA THR A 613 -15.90 -7.53 23.98
C THR A 613 -14.57 -8.26 23.87
N LEU A 614 -13.60 -7.65 23.21
CA LEU A 614 -12.32 -8.27 22.87
C LEU A 614 -11.16 -7.54 23.55
N PHE A 615 -10.27 -8.30 24.15
CA PHE A 615 -9.05 -7.78 24.73
C PHE A 615 -7.85 -8.45 24.08
N ASP A 616 -6.77 -7.68 23.89
CA ASP A 616 -5.45 -8.21 23.69
C ASP A 616 -4.62 -7.97 24.94
N ALA A 617 -3.80 -8.94 25.30
CA ALA A 617 -2.92 -8.83 26.46
C ALA A 617 -1.89 -7.72 26.29
N GLU A 618 -1.37 -7.59 25.08
CA GLU A 618 -0.34 -6.63 24.71
C GLU A 618 -0.22 -6.46 23.20
N ALA A 619 0.11 -5.25 22.73
CA ALA A 619 0.31 -5.01 21.31
C ALA A 619 1.64 -5.62 20.80
N PHE A 620 2.68 -5.59 21.61
CA PHE A 620 4.02 -6.04 21.27
C PHE A 620 4.53 -7.06 22.30
N GLN A 621 5.17 -8.13 21.83
CA GLN A 621 5.82 -9.14 22.67
C GLN A 621 7.27 -9.33 22.25
N ALA A 622 8.19 -9.31 23.21
CA ALA A 622 9.62 -9.43 22.92
C ALA A 622 10.42 -10.00 24.08
N PRO A 623 11.60 -10.62 23.85
CA PRO A 623 12.50 -11.01 24.91
C PRO A 623 12.96 -9.79 25.72
N ASN A 624 12.91 -9.91 27.05
CA ASN A 624 13.45 -8.90 27.94
C ASN A 624 14.98 -9.07 28.07
N THR A 625 15.71 -8.64 27.05
CA THR A 625 17.18 -8.70 27.01
C THR A 625 17.73 -7.35 26.52
N PRO A 626 18.93 -6.91 26.98
CA PRO A 626 19.48 -5.59 26.61
C PRO A 626 19.72 -5.37 25.11
N GLY A 627 19.81 -6.44 24.32
CA GLY A 627 20.02 -6.35 22.88
C GLY A 627 18.74 -6.25 22.05
N VAL A 628 17.56 -6.47 22.66
CA VAL A 628 16.26 -6.34 22.03
C VAL A 628 15.62 -5.07 22.56
N GLN A 629 15.54 -4.03 21.74
CA GLN A 629 15.12 -2.70 22.17
C GLN A 629 14.01 -2.16 21.28
N PHE A 630 13.08 -1.46 21.91
CA PHE A 630 12.00 -0.74 21.25
C PHE A 630 12.00 0.73 21.67
N HIS A 631 11.80 1.61 20.70
CA HIS A 631 11.81 3.05 20.88
C HIS A 631 10.56 3.66 20.28
N ASN A 632 9.84 4.46 21.08
CA ASN A 632 8.64 5.16 20.64
C ASN A 632 7.57 4.21 20.08
N VAL A 633 7.15 3.26 20.91
CA VAL A 633 6.04 2.36 20.56
C VAL A 633 4.77 2.78 21.28
N PHE A 634 3.63 2.54 20.67
CA PHE A 634 2.35 2.92 21.26
C PHE A 634 1.22 1.97 20.83
N GLY A 635 0.15 2.00 21.60
CA GLY A 635 -1.13 1.41 21.24
C GLY A 635 -2.24 2.41 21.44
N VAL A 636 -3.30 2.32 20.63
CA VAL A 636 -4.44 3.22 20.73
C VAL A 636 -5.76 2.47 20.52
N TRP A 637 -6.67 2.64 21.48
CA TRP A 637 -8.06 2.25 21.32
C TRP A 637 -8.83 3.38 20.63
N ILE A 638 -9.33 3.12 19.43
CA ILE A 638 -10.12 4.09 18.67
C ILE A 638 -11.61 3.88 18.93
N THR A 639 -12.08 2.62 18.84
CA THR A 639 -13.51 2.32 18.99
C THR A 639 -13.77 0.82 19.22
N GLY A 640 -15.01 0.49 19.57
CA GLY A 640 -15.44 -0.88 19.84
C GLY A 640 -15.44 -1.23 21.32
N SER A 641 -15.64 -2.50 21.66
CA SER A 641 -15.71 -2.98 23.05
C SER A 641 -14.48 -3.81 23.40
N GLY A 642 -13.74 -3.42 24.43
CA GLY A 642 -12.49 -4.05 24.85
C GLY A 642 -11.27 -3.15 24.62
N GLY A 643 -10.13 -3.68 24.18
CA GLY A 643 -8.91 -2.92 23.92
C GLY A 643 -7.63 -3.66 24.30
N LEU A 644 -6.53 -2.89 24.45
CA LEU A 644 -5.21 -3.37 24.87
C LEU A 644 -5.07 -3.34 26.40
N ASN A 645 -4.59 -4.41 26.99
CA ASN A 645 -4.29 -4.45 28.42
C ASN A 645 -2.92 -3.84 28.75
N SER A 646 -1.98 -3.90 27.82
CA SER A 646 -0.67 -3.24 27.89
C SER A 646 -0.11 -2.99 26.48
N ILE A 647 1.00 -2.26 26.40
CA ILE A 647 1.62 -1.97 25.10
C ILE A 647 2.69 -3.01 24.78
N ILE A 648 3.64 -3.25 25.67
CA ILE A 648 4.69 -4.24 25.44
C ILE A 648 5.03 -4.97 26.74
N ASN A 649 4.91 -6.32 26.78
CA ASN A 649 5.28 -7.16 27.92
C ASN A 649 4.77 -6.64 29.28
N GLY A 650 3.54 -6.18 29.34
CA GLY A 650 2.95 -5.60 30.55
C GLY A 650 3.39 -4.16 30.87
N VAL A 651 4.21 -3.53 30.02
CA VAL A 651 4.60 -2.12 30.14
C VAL A 651 3.67 -1.27 29.27
N GLY A 652 3.36 -0.04 29.74
CA GLY A 652 2.30 0.79 29.21
C GLY A 652 0.95 0.40 29.82
N GLY A 653 0.14 1.38 30.18
CA GLY A 653 -1.16 1.14 30.83
C GLY A 653 -2.18 0.56 29.86
N PRO A 654 -3.34 0.11 30.34
CA PRO A 654 -4.40 -0.33 29.46
C PRO A 654 -4.97 0.86 28.66
N ASP A 655 -5.28 0.59 27.40
CA ASP A 655 -6.08 1.48 26.57
C ASP A 655 -7.31 0.71 26.05
N THR A 656 -8.45 0.97 26.68
CA THR A 656 -9.65 0.16 26.50
C THR A 656 -10.91 1.02 26.47
N SER A 657 -12.01 0.46 26.01
CA SER A 657 -13.33 1.10 25.99
C SER A 657 -13.83 1.56 27.38
N THR A 658 -13.35 0.97 28.48
CA THR A 658 -13.71 1.32 29.85
C THR A 658 -12.66 2.20 30.55
N ASN A 659 -11.48 2.23 30.02
CA ASN A 659 -10.38 3.09 30.44
C ASN A 659 -9.67 3.62 29.19
N PRO A 660 -10.40 4.42 28.38
CA PRO A 660 -9.74 5.06 27.26
C PRO A 660 -8.68 5.96 27.83
N GLY A 661 -7.46 5.81 27.38
CA GLY A 661 -6.39 6.76 27.66
C GLY A 661 -6.95 8.17 27.45
N THR A 662 -6.48 9.14 28.12
CA THR A 662 -6.98 10.51 27.98
C THR A 662 -6.82 10.95 26.52
N VAL A 663 -7.82 10.64 25.68
CA VAL A 663 -7.93 11.02 24.27
C VAL A 663 -6.56 10.97 23.55
N GLY A 664 -6.03 9.77 23.29
CA GLY A 664 -4.77 9.58 22.59
C GLY A 664 -4.10 8.23 22.90
N PRO A 665 -3.01 7.92 22.23
CA PRO A 665 -2.29 6.66 22.43
C PRO A 665 -1.69 6.53 23.83
N VAL A 666 -1.50 5.30 24.26
CA VAL A 666 -0.64 4.96 25.39
C VAL A 666 0.76 4.71 24.85
N ASP A 667 1.69 5.57 25.25
CA ASP A 667 3.05 5.59 24.72
C ASP A 667 4.04 4.86 25.61
N VAL A 668 5.00 4.16 25.01
CA VAL A 668 6.21 3.61 25.65
C VAL A 668 7.43 4.12 24.86
N THR A 669 8.15 5.07 25.45
CA THR A 669 9.28 5.72 24.78
C THR A 669 10.50 4.81 24.63
N SER A 670 10.66 3.82 25.51
CA SER A 670 11.72 2.80 25.41
C SER A 670 11.34 1.53 26.16
N TYR A 671 11.76 0.39 25.62
CA TYR A 671 11.66 -0.92 26.24
C TYR A 671 12.88 -1.76 25.81
N PRO A 672 13.46 -2.59 26.73
CA PRO A 672 13.36 -2.51 28.18
C PRO A 672 13.98 -1.28 28.77
#